data_69e93574d3324173dc72f3b5e1c52b9f
#
_entry.id   69e93574d3324173dc72f3b5e1c52b9f
#
_cell.length_a   1.000
_cell.length_b   1.000
_cell.length_c   1.000
_cell.angle_alpha   90.00
_cell.angle_beta   90.00
_cell.angle_gamma   90.00
#
_symmetry.space_group_name_H-M   'P 1'
#
loop_
_entity.id
_entity.type
_entity.pdbx_description
1 polymer ?
#
loop_
_entity_poly.entity_id
_entity_poly.type
_entity_poly.pdbx_seq_one_letter_code
_entity_poly.pdbx_strand_id
1 'polypeptide(L)'
;MGGAISMPNNNEQQYQPLTFDAIKIGLASPEKILEWSRGEVTKPETINYRTLKPEKDGLFCERIFGPSKDWECHCGKYKKIRYKGVVCDRCGVEVTKSSVRRERMGHIALAAPVSHIWYFKGIPSRMGLILDISPRTLERVLYFASYIVLDKGETDLQNKQILSEAEYQEQKEKWGSGAFRVGMGAEAIKELLEAIDLEKECDELQKALENATGQKRARIVKRLEVVEAFLESGNRPEWMILTAIPVIPPDLRPMVQLDGGRFATSDLNDLYRRIINRNNRLKRLLELGAPDIIVRNEKRMLQEAVDALIDNGRRGRPVTGPGNRALKSLSDMLKGKSGRFRQNLLGKRVDYSGRSVIVVGPELKIYQCGLPKEMAIELFKPFVMKELVANGTAHNIKNAKKMVERLQPEVWDVLEEVIKEHPVMLNRAPTLHRLGIQAFEPILVEGKAIKLHPLVCTAYNADFDGDQMAVHVPLSQEAQAECRFLLLSPNNLLKPSDGGPVAVPSQDMVLGIYYLTQVRPGAKGEGMFFRSVSEAILAYENGYITLHSQIKVRVSRTMPDGTVKTGTIDATLGRLLFNEIIPQDLGFVDRDVPGNELKMEIDFHVGKKQLKQILEKVINTHGATQTAEVLDDVKSIGYKY
;
A
#
# COMPACT_ATOMS: atom_id res chain seq x y z
N MET A 1 66.05 1.25 12.25
CA MET A 1 65.16 1.36 11.12
C MET A 1 64.04 0.32 11.28
N GLY A 2 62.97 0.73 11.89
CA GLY A 2 61.77 -0.11 12.17
C GLY A 2 60.61 0.37 11.33
N GLY A 3 60.30 -0.34 10.28
CA GLY A 3 59.13 -0.08 9.45
C GLY A 3 57.86 -0.62 10.12
N ALA A 4 57.00 0.27 10.61
CA ALA A 4 55.68 -0.10 11.04
C ALA A 4 54.80 -0.41 9.84
N ILE A 5 54.41 -1.70 9.68
CA ILE A 5 53.40 -2.12 8.75
C ILE A 5 52.04 -1.70 9.34
N SER A 6 51.46 -0.67 8.77
CA SER A 6 50.07 -0.27 9.06
C SER A 6 49.13 -1.31 8.47
N MET A 7 48.44 -2.04 9.32
CA MET A 7 47.31 -2.87 8.90
C MET A 7 46.14 -1.96 8.47
N PRO A 8 45.44 -2.26 7.37
CA PRO A 8 44.27 -1.50 6.97
C PRO A 8 43.15 -1.70 8.00
N ASN A 9 42.62 -0.62 8.49
CA ASN A 9 41.44 -0.56 9.35
C ASN A 9 40.19 -0.98 8.57
N ASN A 10 39.88 -2.27 8.56
CA ASN A 10 38.62 -2.81 8.06
C ASN A 10 37.53 -2.68 9.13
N ASN A 11 37.04 -1.49 9.38
CA ASN A 11 35.94 -1.30 10.35
C ASN A 11 35.07 -0.09 10.04
N GLU A 12 34.57 0.00 8.80
CA GLU A 12 33.35 0.75 8.48
C GLU A 12 32.64 0.03 7.34
N GLN A 13 32.02 -1.08 7.65
CA GLN A 13 30.84 -1.47 6.89
C GLN A 13 29.72 -0.54 7.35
N GLN A 14 29.73 0.67 6.82
CA GLN A 14 28.56 1.52 6.72
C GLN A 14 27.49 0.69 6.01
N TYR A 15 26.32 0.61 6.58
CA TYR A 15 25.10 0.18 5.92
C TYR A 15 24.86 1.12 4.72
N GLN A 16 25.50 0.84 3.60
CA GLN A 16 25.06 1.40 2.34
C GLN A 16 23.74 0.68 2.02
N PRO A 17 22.64 1.41 1.83
CA PRO A 17 21.44 0.78 1.33
C PRO A 17 21.83 0.08 0.03
N LEU A 18 21.57 -1.22 -0.05
CA LEU A 18 21.73 -2.00 -1.27
C LEU A 18 20.85 -1.33 -2.34
N THR A 19 21.47 -0.49 -3.16
CA THR A 19 20.81 0.08 -4.34
C THR A 19 20.77 -1.03 -5.39
N PHE A 20 19.58 -1.37 -5.84
CA PHE A 20 19.36 -2.35 -6.91
C PHE A 20 18.32 -1.82 -7.88
N ASP A 21 18.49 -2.11 -9.15
CA ASP A 21 17.57 -1.67 -10.22
C ASP A 21 16.44 -2.68 -10.46
N ALA A 22 16.67 -3.95 -10.12
CA ALA A 22 15.70 -5.01 -10.34
C ALA A 22 15.75 -6.11 -9.26
N ILE A 23 14.62 -6.78 -9.08
CA ILE A 23 14.49 -7.98 -8.24
C ILE A 23 14.17 -9.16 -9.15
N LYS A 24 15.01 -10.22 -9.12
CA LYS A 24 14.75 -11.49 -9.79
C LYS A 24 14.15 -12.49 -8.80
N ILE A 25 13.00 -13.06 -9.15
CA ILE A 25 12.35 -14.12 -8.38
C ILE A 25 12.64 -15.45 -9.07
N GLY A 26 13.15 -16.43 -8.33
CA GLY A 26 13.47 -17.75 -8.85
C GLY A 26 13.21 -18.85 -7.82
N LEU A 27 13.40 -20.10 -8.22
CA LEU A 27 13.37 -21.24 -7.30
C LEU A 27 14.68 -21.28 -6.51
N ALA A 28 14.59 -21.60 -5.23
CA ALA A 28 15.77 -21.83 -4.41
C ALA A 28 16.18 -23.31 -4.48
N SER A 29 17.44 -23.57 -4.85
CA SER A 29 18.01 -24.92 -4.76
C SER A 29 18.18 -25.33 -3.29
N PRO A 30 18.25 -26.63 -2.99
CA PRO A 30 18.56 -27.11 -1.64
C PRO A 30 19.89 -26.53 -1.10
N GLU A 31 20.90 -26.43 -1.95
CA GLU A 31 22.21 -25.87 -1.62
C GLU A 31 22.09 -24.37 -1.26
N LYS A 32 21.26 -23.63 -1.98
CA LYS A 32 21.01 -22.22 -1.72
C LYS A 32 20.30 -22.01 -0.38
N ILE A 33 19.36 -22.88 -0.01
CA ILE A 33 18.69 -22.85 1.30
C ILE A 33 19.70 -23.10 2.42
N LEU A 34 20.62 -24.05 2.23
CA LEU A 34 21.68 -24.35 3.20
C LEU A 34 22.70 -23.18 3.31
N GLU A 35 23.02 -22.52 2.22
CA GLU A 35 23.88 -21.34 2.20
C GLU A 35 23.29 -20.17 3.01
N TRP A 36 22.00 -19.94 2.89
CA TRP A 36 21.31 -18.90 3.68
C TRP A 36 21.24 -19.24 5.17
N SER A 37 21.20 -20.52 5.49
CA SER A 37 20.99 -21.00 6.85
C SER A 37 22.24 -20.86 7.72
N ARG A 38 22.04 -20.38 8.93
CA ARG A 38 23.08 -20.34 9.98
C ARG A 38 23.08 -21.58 10.88
N GLY A 39 22.14 -22.53 10.65
CA GLY A 39 22.07 -23.78 11.40
C GLY A 39 20.75 -24.51 11.27
N GLU A 40 20.74 -25.79 11.65
CA GLU A 40 19.55 -26.62 11.64
C GLU A 40 18.73 -26.44 12.92
N VAL A 41 17.41 -26.29 12.74
CA VAL A 41 16.43 -26.26 13.83
C VAL A 41 15.89 -27.66 14.04
N THR A 42 16.28 -28.29 15.16
CA THR A 42 15.92 -29.69 15.45
C THR A 42 14.82 -29.83 16.49
N LYS A 43 14.62 -28.81 17.33
CA LYS A 43 13.66 -28.86 18.44
C LYS A 43 12.45 -27.96 18.17
N PRO A 44 11.24 -28.44 18.53
CA PRO A 44 10.00 -27.66 18.36
C PRO A 44 9.80 -26.59 19.43
N GLU A 45 10.62 -26.59 20.51
CA GLU A 45 10.53 -25.62 21.59
C GLU A 45 10.88 -24.20 21.10
N THR A 46 10.21 -23.22 21.69
CA THR A 46 10.40 -21.80 21.37
C THR A 46 11.24 -21.11 22.45
N ILE A 47 10.64 -20.90 23.61
CA ILE A 47 11.27 -20.25 24.77
C ILE A 47 11.01 -21.09 26.02
N ASN A 48 11.88 -20.97 26.99
CA ASN A 48 11.65 -21.50 28.33
C ASN A 48 10.74 -20.55 29.10
N TYR A 49 9.54 -20.97 29.44
CA TYR A 49 8.52 -20.15 30.09
C TYR A 49 8.92 -19.64 31.48
N ARG A 50 9.84 -20.34 32.16
CA ARG A 50 10.36 -19.93 33.50
C ARG A 50 11.44 -18.86 33.37
N THR A 51 12.38 -19.04 32.46
CA THR A 51 13.54 -18.16 32.31
C THR A 51 13.35 -17.09 31.24
N LEU A 52 12.30 -17.20 30.42
CA LEU A 52 12.00 -16.34 29.26
C LEU A 52 13.13 -16.31 28.22
N LYS A 53 14.06 -17.26 28.29
CA LYS A 53 15.18 -17.37 27.35
C LYS A 53 14.85 -18.34 26.23
N PRO A 54 15.35 -18.09 25.00
CA PRO A 54 15.22 -19.02 23.88
C PRO A 54 15.87 -20.37 24.18
N GLU A 55 15.20 -21.48 23.81
CA GLU A 55 15.76 -22.83 23.93
C GLU A 55 16.83 -23.05 22.86
N LYS A 56 17.83 -23.87 23.24
CA LYS A 56 18.92 -24.24 22.33
C LYS A 56 18.40 -25.16 21.23
N ASP A 57 18.81 -24.92 19.99
CA ASP A 57 18.43 -25.63 18.77
C ASP A 57 16.91 -25.61 18.47
N GLY A 58 16.16 -24.72 19.13
CA GLY A 58 14.75 -24.45 18.91
C GLY A 58 14.48 -23.33 17.91
N LEU A 59 13.20 -23.01 17.73
CA LEU A 59 12.74 -22.00 16.77
C LEU A 59 13.23 -20.57 17.04
N PHE A 60 13.69 -20.27 18.26
CA PHE A 60 14.22 -18.97 18.66
C PHE A 60 15.69 -19.03 19.09
N CYS A 61 16.40 -20.09 18.80
CA CYS A 61 17.78 -20.34 19.23
C CYS A 61 18.70 -19.14 18.93
N GLU A 62 19.40 -18.64 19.96
CA GLU A 62 20.34 -17.53 19.80
C GLU A 62 21.61 -17.91 19.03
N ARG A 63 22.00 -19.19 19.06
CA ARG A 63 23.13 -19.68 18.29
C ARG A 63 22.90 -19.60 16.78
N ILE A 64 21.67 -19.93 16.33
CA ILE A 64 21.29 -19.95 14.91
C ILE A 64 20.93 -18.52 14.45
N PHE A 65 20.05 -17.84 15.19
CA PHE A 65 19.43 -16.58 14.76
C PHE A 65 20.09 -15.33 15.35
N GLY A 66 21.00 -15.45 16.30
CA GLY A 66 21.67 -14.35 16.95
C GLY A 66 21.13 -14.01 18.34
N PRO A 67 21.82 -13.12 19.08
CA PRO A 67 21.52 -12.80 20.47
C PRO A 67 20.21 -12.02 20.62
N SER A 68 19.52 -12.19 21.74
CA SER A 68 18.30 -11.44 22.09
C SER A 68 18.57 -10.01 22.53
N LYS A 69 19.77 -9.76 23.08
CA LYS A 69 20.22 -8.42 23.53
C LYS A 69 21.47 -8.01 22.79
N ASP A 70 21.59 -6.72 22.53
CA ASP A 70 22.76 -6.16 21.86
C ASP A 70 24.05 -6.47 22.64
N TRP A 71 25.03 -7.01 21.92
CA TRP A 71 26.38 -7.25 22.44
C TRP A 71 26.45 -8.15 23.67
N GLU A 72 25.48 -9.05 23.85
CA GLU A 72 25.44 -10.00 24.96
C GLU A 72 25.25 -11.44 24.45
N CYS A 73 26.08 -12.38 24.91
CA CYS A 73 25.87 -13.79 24.61
C CYS A 73 24.81 -14.40 25.55
N HIS A 74 24.24 -15.56 25.19
CA HIS A 74 23.19 -16.24 25.96
C HIS A 74 23.56 -16.53 27.43
N CYS A 75 24.78 -16.99 27.68
CA CYS A 75 25.25 -17.32 29.04
C CYS A 75 25.73 -16.09 29.84
N GLY A 76 25.82 -14.90 29.23
CA GLY A 76 26.25 -13.69 29.90
C GLY A 76 27.76 -13.56 30.15
N LYS A 77 28.59 -14.44 29.59
CA LYS A 77 30.06 -14.35 29.70
C LYS A 77 30.61 -13.10 29.03
N TYR A 78 30.11 -12.79 27.85
CA TYR A 78 30.48 -11.61 27.07
C TYR A 78 29.29 -10.63 27.01
N LYS A 79 29.51 -9.38 27.45
CA LYS A 79 28.45 -8.35 27.62
C LYS A 79 28.92 -6.97 27.20
N LYS A 80 29.69 -6.74 26.26
CA LYS A 80 30.08 -5.37 25.83
C LYS A 80 30.49 -5.37 24.37
N ILE A 81 30.37 -4.23 23.72
CA ILE A 81 30.73 -3.99 22.32
C ILE A 81 32.18 -4.36 21.99
N ARG A 82 33.09 -4.31 22.96
CA ARG A 82 34.50 -4.71 22.79
C ARG A 82 34.69 -6.15 22.36
N TYR A 83 33.68 -7.01 22.57
CA TYR A 83 33.66 -8.42 22.17
C TYR A 83 32.92 -8.65 20.85
N LYS A 84 32.70 -7.61 20.03
CA LYS A 84 32.02 -7.70 18.73
C LYS A 84 32.63 -8.82 17.87
N GLY A 85 31.77 -9.71 17.34
CA GLY A 85 32.15 -10.79 16.45
C GLY A 85 32.74 -12.04 17.13
N VAL A 86 32.91 -12.02 18.45
CA VAL A 86 33.40 -13.19 19.19
C VAL A 86 32.29 -14.21 19.35
N VAL A 87 32.55 -15.45 18.97
CA VAL A 87 31.65 -16.58 19.25
C VAL A 87 31.98 -17.12 20.64
N CYS A 88 30.98 -17.16 21.52
CA CYS A 88 31.16 -17.61 22.87
C CYS A 88 31.48 -19.12 22.92
N ASP A 89 32.59 -19.48 23.49
CA ASP A 89 33.05 -20.86 23.68
C ASP A 89 32.07 -21.71 24.52
N ARG A 90 31.34 -21.10 25.48
CA ARG A 90 30.40 -21.80 26.37
C ARG A 90 29.02 -22.03 25.75
N CYS A 91 28.44 -21.00 25.07
CA CYS A 91 27.07 -21.08 24.55
C CYS A 91 26.98 -21.07 23.02
N GLY A 92 28.09 -20.82 22.31
CA GLY A 92 28.14 -20.81 20.85
C GLY A 92 27.44 -19.59 20.19
N VAL A 93 27.02 -18.61 20.99
CA VAL A 93 26.34 -17.42 20.46
C VAL A 93 27.37 -16.36 20.08
N GLU A 94 27.22 -15.81 18.89
CA GLU A 94 28.06 -14.71 18.40
C GLU A 94 27.61 -13.39 19.04
N VAL A 95 28.58 -12.59 19.51
CA VAL A 95 28.31 -11.28 20.12
C VAL A 95 28.12 -10.22 19.04
N THR A 96 26.87 -9.94 18.69
CA THR A 96 26.46 -8.99 17.66
C THR A 96 25.27 -8.14 18.13
N LYS A 97 24.79 -7.24 17.27
CA LYS A 97 23.51 -6.56 17.52
C LYS A 97 22.33 -7.54 17.43
N SER A 98 21.31 -7.32 18.24
CA SER A 98 20.06 -8.10 18.20
C SER A 98 19.30 -7.96 16.88
N SER A 99 19.55 -6.90 16.10
CA SER A 99 18.95 -6.68 14.78
C SER A 99 19.19 -7.82 13.78
N VAL A 100 20.27 -8.61 13.96
CA VAL A 100 20.54 -9.79 13.12
C VAL A 100 19.46 -10.88 13.24
N ARG A 101 18.67 -10.90 14.30
CA ARG A 101 17.51 -11.79 14.47
C ARG A 101 16.39 -11.51 13.46
N ARG A 102 16.43 -10.38 12.77
CA ARG A 102 15.53 -10.04 11.66
C ARG A 102 16.04 -10.57 10.31
N GLU A 103 17.30 -10.90 10.20
CA GLU A 103 17.97 -11.22 8.93
C GLU A 103 18.39 -12.68 8.81
N ARG A 104 18.85 -13.29 9.93
CA ARG A 104 19.38 -14.65 9.93
C ARG A 104 18.31 -15.70 9.77
N MET A 105 18.53 -16.60 8.81
CA MET A 105 17.66 -17.73 8.54
C MET A 105 18.27 -19.02 9.12
N GLY A 106 17.40 -19.96 9.42
CA GLY A 106 17.74 -21.35 9.72
C GLY A 106 17.13 -22.29 8.70
N HIS A 107 17.30 -23.60 8.88
CA HIS A 107 16.66 -24.62 8.05
C HIS A 107 16.20 -25.81 8.88
N ILE A 108 15.27 -26.56 8.32
CA ILE A 108 14.86 -27.89 8.83
C ILE A 108 15.21 -28.88 7.74
N ALA A 109 16.14 -29.81 8.04
CA ALA A 109 16.46 -30.91 7.13
C ALA A 109 15.35 -31.97 7.20
N LEU A 110 14.68 -32.21 6.09
CA LEU A 110 13.57 -33.16 6.02
C LEU A 110 14.09 -34.60 5.93
N ALA A 111 13.43 -35.52 6.66
CA ALA A 111 13.70 -36.95 6.60
C ALA A 111 13.24 -37.61 5.30
N ALA A 112 12.30 -36.99 4.60
CA ALA A 112 11.83 -37.38 3.27
C ALA A 112 11.55 -36.14 2.44
N PRO A 113 11.81 -36.15 1.11
CA PRO A 113 11.47 -35.08 0.22
C PRO A 113 9.97 -34.74 0.25
N VAL A 114 9.62 -33.46 0.08
CA VAL A 114 8.24 -32.96 0.09
C VAL A 114 8.00 -32.07 -1.12
N SER A 115 6.85 -32.23 -1.76
CA SER A 115 6.45 -31.41 -2.90
C SER A 115 6.02 -30.01 -2.48
N HIS A 116 6.42 -29.00 -3.24
CA HIS A 116 5.96 -27.63 -3.03
C HIS A 116 4.55 -27.43 -3.62
N ILE A 117 3.59 -27.12 -2.76
CA ILE A 117 2.16 -27.06 -3.13
C ILE A 117 1.83 -26.03 -4.22
N TRP A 118 2.57 -24.95 -4.36
CA TRP A 118 2.32 -23.94 -5.41
C TRP A 118 2.47 -24.52 -6.81
N TYR A 119 3.49 -25.36 -7.02
CA TYR A 119 3.80 -25.93 -8.33
C TYR A 119 2.97 -27.17 -8.64
N PHE A 120 2.44 -27.80 -7.60
CA PHE A 120 1.53 -28.92 -7.72
C PHE A 120 0.06 -28.48 -7.90
N LYS A 121 -0.49 -27.66 -6.99
CA LYS A 121 -1.90 -27.20 -6.98
C LYS A 121 -2.14 -25.88 -7.72
N GLY A 122 -1.18 -25.38 -8.49
CA GLY A 122 -1.37 -24.25 -9.40
C GLY A 122 -2.36 -24.60 -10.52
N ILE A 123 -2.96 -23.59 -11.13
CA ILE A 123 -3.81 -23.73 -12.32
C ILE A 123 -3.19 -22.90 -13.44
N PRO A 124 -2.57 -23.54 -14.45
CA PRO A 124 -2.28 -24.99 -14.56
C PRO A 124 -1.17 -25.47 -13.61
N SER A 125 -1.16 -26.78 -13.29
CA SER A 125 -0.11 -27.40 -12.50
C SER A 125 1.21 -27.43 -13.26
N ARG A 126 2.23 -26.69 -12.81
CA ARG A 126 3.54 -26.65 -13.47
C ARG A 126 4.22 -28.01 -13.46
N MET A 127 4.19 -28.68 -12.32
CA MET A 127 4.74 -30.03 -12.16
C MET A 127 4.02 -31.04 -13.05
N GLY A 128 2.69 -30.96 -13.13
CA GLY A 128 1.89 -31.82 -13.98
C GLY A 128 2.16 -31.59 -15.48
N LEU A 129 2.43 -30.37 -15.92
CA LEU A 129 2.78 -30.03 -17.31
C LEU A 129 4.15 -30.57 -17.72
N ILE A 130 5.16 -30.42 -16.85
CA ILE A 130 6.54 -30.91 -17.13
C ILE A 130 6.54 -32.44 -17.22
N LEU A 131 5.91 -33.13 -16.28
CA LEU A 131 5.85 -34.60 -16.24
C LEU A 131 4.87 -35.21 -17.24
N ASP A 132 4.01 -34.39 -17.83
CA ASP A 132 2.87 -34.81 -18.67
C ASP A 132 1.86 -35.72 -17.91
N ILE A 133 1.67 -35.46 -16.64
CA ILE A 133 0.78 -36.21 -15.74
C ILE A 133 -0.42 -35.34 -15.33
N SER A 134 -1.62 -35.91 -15.30
CA SER A 134 -2.80 -35.17 -14.86
C SER A 134 -2.67 -34.76 -13.38
N PRO A 135 -3.17 -33.56 -12.97
CA PRO A 135 -3.09 -33.11 -11.58
C PRO A 135 -3.74 -34.06 -10.58
N ARG A 136 -4.85 -34.72 -10.96
CA ARG A 136 -5.54 -35.70 -10.10
C ARG A 136 -4.69 -36.94 -9.87
N THR A 137 -4.04 -37.38 -10.90
CA THR A 137 -3.16 -38.55 -10.88
C THR A 137 -1.90 -38.26 -10.07
N LEU A 138 -1.29 -37.10 -10.30
CA LEU A 138 -0.12 -36.63 -9.53
C LEU A 138 -0.45 -36.50 -8.04
N GLU A 139 -1.65 -36.04 -7.68
CA GLU A 139 -2.12 -35.98 -6.29
C GLU A 139 -2.15 -37.34 -5.63
N ARG A 140 -2.62 -38.37 -6.31
CA ARG A 140 -2.66 -39.76 -5.77
C ARG A 140 -1.26 -40.30 -5.45
N VAL A 141 -0.28 -39.98 -6.28
CA VAL A 141 1.11 -40.37 -6.07
C VAL A 141 1.73 -39.61 -4.91
N LEU A 142 1.64 -38.28 -4.90
CA LEU A 142 2.26 -37.41 -3.89
C LEU A 142 1.72 -37.68 -2.47
N TYR A 143 0.46 -38.09 -2.34
CA TYR A 143 -0.16 -38.38 -1.05
C TYR A 143 -0.27 -39.88 -0.75
N PHE A 144 0.59 -40.67 -1.37
CA PHE A 144 0.78 -42.09 -1.07
C PHE A 144 -0.47 -42.98 -1.26
N ALA A 145 -1.33 -42.63 -2.23
CA ALA A 145 -2.52 -43.41 -2.58
C ALA A 145 -2.29 -44.34 -3.78
N SER A 146 -1.25 -44.14 -4.58
CA SER A 146 -0.93 -44.94 -5.77
C SER A 146 0.57 -44.94 -6.03
N TYR A 147 1.05 -45.99 -6.67
CA TYR A 147 2.42 -46.12 -7.14
C TYR A 147 2.59 -45.49 -8.52
N ILE A 148 3.79 -45.06 -8.83
CA ILE A 148 4.20 -44.64 -10.17
C ILE A 148 5.38 -45.48 -10.63
N VAL A 149 5.34 -45.95 -11.88
CA VAL A 149 6.44 -46.73 -12.47
C VAL A 149 7.56 -45.75 -12.84
N LEU A 150 8.72 -45.96 -12.19
CA LEU A 150 9.94 -45.19 -12.44
C LEU A 150 10.73 -45.81 -13.61
N ASP A 151 10.87 -47.13 -13.60
CA ASP A 151 11.51 -47.89 -14.66
C ASP A 151 10.70 -49.16 -14.92
N LYS A 152 10.31 -49.34 -16.18
CA LYS A 152 9.51 -50.51 -16.61
C LYS A 152 10.31 -51.81 -16.65
N GLY A 153 11.64 -51.73 -16.71
CA GLY A 153 12.49 -52.90 -16.91
C GLY A 153 12.07 -53.72 -18.15
N GLU A 154 11.98 -55.04 -17.99
CA GLU A 154 11.54 -56.01 -19.03
C GLU A 154 10.04 -56.30 -19.03
N THR A 155 9.21 -55.48 -18.33
CA THR A 155 7.77 -55.68 -18.22
C THR A 155 6.94 -54.96 -19.29
N ASP A 156 5.67 -55.36 -19.45
CA ASP A 156 4.70 -54.73 -20.37
C ASP A 156 4.21 -53.36 -19.88
N LEU A 157 4.71 -52.87 -18.75
CA LEU A 157 4.34 -51.57 -18.16
C LEU A 157 4.88 -50.40 -18.97
N GLN A 158 4.25 -49.25 -18.85
CA GLN A 158 4.76 -48.00 -19.41
C GLN A 158 5.43 -47.15 -18.33
N ASN A 159 6.50 -46.46 -18.68
CA ASN A 159 7.11 -45.47 -17.80
C ASN A 159 6.10 -44.40 -17.43
N LYS A 160 6.09 -43.94 -16.18
CA LYS A 160 5.12 -43.02 -15.60
C LYS A 160 3.69 -43.59 -15.47
N GLN A 161 3.47 -44.90 -15.72
CA GLN A 161 2.19 -45.54 -15.48
C GLN A 161 1.87 -45.57 -13.98
N ILE A 162 0.60 -45.41 -13.65
CA ILE A 162 0.14 -45.40 -12.26
C ILE A 162 -0.54 -46.71 -11.94
N LEU A 163 -0.14 -47.30 -10.82
CA LEU A 163 -0.65 -48.57 -10.32
C LEU A 163 -1.34 -48.34 -8.97
N SER A 164 -2.49 -48.95 -8.79
CA SER A 164 -3.10 -49.10 -7.48
C SER A 164 -2.33 -50.17 -6.65
N GLU A 165 -2.60 -50.25 -5.36
CA GLU A 165 -1.97 -51.29 -4.51
C GLU A 165 -2.26 -52.69 -5.03
N ALA A 166 -3.49 -52.97 -5.48
CA ALA A 166 -3.89 -54.26 -6.04
C ALA A 166 -3.14 -54.60 -7.33
N GLU A 167 -3.11 -53.66 -8.27
CA GLU A 167 -2.39 -53.78 -9.54
C GLU A 167 -0.86 -53.97 -9.31
N TYR A 168 -0.31 -53.26 -8.34
CA TYR A 168 1.09 -53.41 -7.99
C TYR A 168 1.39 -54.83 -7.49
N GLN A 169 0.56 -55.41 -6.61
CA GLN A 169 0.73 -56.76 -6.13
C GLN A 169 0.59 -57.78 -7.25
N GLU A 170 -0.41 -57.61 -8.13
CA GLU A 170 -0.61 -58.49 -9.31
C GLU A 170 0.62 -58.47 -10.23
N GLN A 171 1.16 -57.28 -10.55
CA GLN A 171 2.34 -57.16 -11.40
C GLN A 171 3.60 -57.74 -10.71
N LYS A 172 3.71 -57.56 -9.40
CA LYS A 172 4.80 -58.16 -8.61
C LYS A 172 4.75 -59.68 -8.60
N GLU A 173 3.56 -60.27 -8.53
CA GLU A 173 3.37 -61.75 -8.62
C GLU A 173 3.68 -62.24 -10.05
N LYS A 174 3.30 -61.51 -11.08
CA LYS A 174 3.49 -61.88 -12.49
C LYS A 174 4.95 -61.84 -12.92
N TRP A 175 5.70 -60.80 -12.54
CA TRP A 175 7.05 -60.51 -13.05
C TRP A 175 8.18 -60.71 -12.01
N GLY A 176 7.82 -60.89 -10.74
CA GLY A 176 8.78 -60.99 -9.67
C GLY A 176 9.21 -59.67 -9.03
N SER A 177 9.74 -59.78 -7.82
CA SER A 177 10.19 -58.62 -7.03
C SER A 177 11.54 -58.13 -7.55
N GLY A 178 11.57 -57.16 -8.42
CA GLY A 178 12.81 -56.55 -8.99
C GLY A 178 12.84 -56.41 -10.50
N ALA A 179 11.85 -56.96 -11.20
CA ALA A 179 11.73 -56.82 -12.66
C ALA A 179 11.40 -55.38 -13.11
N PHE A 180 10.85 -54.54 -12.25
CA PHE A 180 10.51 -53.15 -12.48
C PHE A 180 10.64 -52.33 -11.19
N ARG A 181 10.84 -51.00 -11.35
CA ARG A 181 10.94 -50.06 -10.22
C ARG A 181 9.70 -49.18 -10.14
N VAL A 182 9.14 -49.13 -8.94
CA VAL A 182 8.02 -48.24 -8.63
C VAL A 182 8.36 -47.36 -7.42
N GLY A 183 7.71 -46.23 -7.34
CA GLY A 183 7.88 -45.33 -6.20
C GLY A 183 6.58 -44.68 -5.79
N MET A 184 6.56 -44.07 -4.63
CA MET A 184 5.45 -43.30 -4.09
C MET A 184 5.96 -41.97 -3.52
N GLY A 185 5.07 -40.96 -3.49
CA GLY A 185 5.34 -39.68 -2.85
C GLY A 185 6.25 -38.76 -3.65
N ALA A 186 6.73 -37.71 -2.97
CA ALA A 186 7.56 -36.72 -3.58
C ALA A 186 8.96 -37.23 -3.98
N GLU A 187 9.43 -38.29 -3.35
CA GLU A 187 10.71 -38.91 -3.66
C GLU A 187 10.73 -39.49 -5.10
N ALA A 188 9.68 -40.25 -5.46
CA ALA A 188 9.51 -40.78 -6.79
C ALA A 188 9.37 -39.65 -7.86
N ILE A 189 8.64 -38.62 -7.54
CA ILE A 189 8.46 -37.45 -8.44
C ILE A 189 9.78 -36.69 -8.61
N LYS A 190 10.60 -36.59 -7.57
CA LYS A 190 11.93 -35.97 -7.64
C LYS A 190 12.83 -36.73 -8.62
N GLU A 191 12.90 -38.06 -8.54
CA GLU A 191 13.67 -38.88 -9.45
C GLU A 191 13.23 -38.71 -10.90
N LEU A 192 11.91 -38.64 -11.15
CA LEU A 192 11.37 -38.37 -12.49
C LEU A 192 11.71 -36.98 -13.01
N LEU A 193 11.74 -35.96 -12.13
CA LEU A 193 12.10 -34.60 -12.52
C LEU A 193 13.60 -34.45 -12.79
N GLU A 194 14.44 -35.14 -12.02
CA GLU A 194 15.90 -35.19 -12.23
C GLU A 194 16.28 -35.86 -13.56
N ALA A 195 15.48 -36.84 -13.99
CA ALA A 195 15.71 -37.58 -15.25
C ALA A 195 15.31 -36.80 -16.52
N ILE A 196 14.65 -35.64 -16.39
CA ILE A 196 14.22 -34.83 -17.56
C ILE A 196 15.36 -33.99 -18.07
N ASP A 197 15.67 -34.16 -19.36
CA ASP A 197 16.52 -33.26 -20.13
C ASP A 197 15.63 -32.20 -20.81
N LEU A 198 15.69 -30.96 -20.29
CA LEU A 198 14.83 -29.86 -20.75
C LEU A 198 15.09 -29.46 -22.20
N GLU A 199 16.33 -29.56 -22.69
CA GLU A 199 16.69 -29.19 -24.06
C GLU A 199 16.06 -30.18 -25.05
N LYS A 200 16.23 -31.49 -24.81
CA LYS A 200 15.61 -32.53 -25.64
C LYS A 200 14.09 -32.47 -25.62
N GLU A 201 13.51 -32.27 -24.45
CA GLU A 201 12.05 -32.14 -24.28
C GLU A 201 11.50 -30.92 -25.05
N CYS A 202 12.24 -29.80 -25.06
CA CYS A 202 11.87 -28.61 -25.84
C CYS A 202 11.87 -28.91 -27.34
N ASP A 203 12.93 -29.54 -27.85
CA ASP A 203 13.04 -29.90 -29.28
C ASP A 203 11.94 -30.89 -29.72
N GLU A 204 11.64 -31.89 -28.89
CA GLU A 204 10.57 -32.85 -29.15
C GLU A 204 9.18 -32.18 -29.18
N LEU A 205 8.91 -31.28 -28.25
CA LEU A 205 7.66 -30.53 -28.19
C LEU A 205 7.51 -29.56 -29.36
N GLN A 206 8.58 -28.92 -29.81
CA GLN A 206 8.57 -28.06 -31.00
C GLN A 206 8.23 -28.85 -32.26
N LYS A 207 8.89 -30.01 -32.49
CA LYS A 207 8.56 -30.92 -33.58
C LYS A 207 7.13 -31.45 -33.51
N ALA A 208 6.66 -31.78 -32.33
CA ALA A 208 5.28 -32.23 -32.11
C ALA A 208 4.25 -31.15 -32.37
N LEU A 209 4.60 -29.87 -32.16
CA LEU A 209 3.74 -28.71 -32.40
C LEU A 209 3.41 -28.51 -33.89
N GLU A 210 4.37 -28.79 -34.78
CA GLU A 210 4.20 -28.67 -36.23
C GLU A 210 3.07 -29.57 -36.77
N ASN A 211 2.92 -30.77 -36.16
CA ASN A 211 1.96 -31.78 -36.61
C ASN A 211 0.66 -31.81 -35.76
N ALA A 212 0.53 -30.96 -34.75
CA ALA A 212 -0.59 -30.97 -33.81
C ALA A 212 -1.69 -29.98 -34.17
N THR A 213 -2.95 -30.38 -34.02
CA THR A 213 -4.13 -29.54 -34.25
C THR A 213 -5.07 -29.55 -33.05
N GLY A 214 -5.96 -28.54 -32.96
CA GLY A 214 -7.01 -28.45 -31.95
C GLY A 214 -6.52 -28.49 -30.49
N GLN A 215 -7.19 -29.28 -29.67
CA GLN A 215 -6.89 -29.36 -28.22
C GLN A 215 -5.49 -29.94 -27.93
N LYS A 216 -4.99 -30.83 -28.77
CA LYS A 216 -3.64 -31.41 -28.62
C LYS A 216 -2.59 -30.32 -28.79
N ARG A 217 -2.74 -29.44 -29.77
CA ARG A 217 -1.88 -28.27 -29.98
C ARG A 217 -1.88 -27.35 -28.76
N ALA A 218 -3.06 -27.01 -28.22
CA ALA A 218 -3.17 -26.15 -27.04
C ALA A 218 -2.48 -26.73 -25.80
N ARG A 219 -2.49 -28.05 -25.64
CA ARG A 219 -1.79 -28.72 -24.54
C ARG A 219 -0.27 -28.68 -24.72
N ILE A 220 0.21 -28.92 -25.94
CA ILE A 220 1.64 -28.86 -26.28
C ILE A 220 2.18 -27.45 -26.07
N VAL A 221 1.44 -26.41 -26.54
CA VAL A 221 1.86 -25.01 -26.35
C VAL A 221 2.01 -24.68 -24.86
N LYS A 222 1.06 -25.03 -24.01
CA LYS A 222 1.15 -24.79 -22.55
C LYS A 222 2.32 -25.54 -21.90
N ARG A 223 2.65 -26.73 -22.41
CA ARG A 223 3.78 -27.51 -21.92
C ARG A 223 5.09 -26.92 -22.35
N LEU A 224 5.22 -26.55 -23.62
CA LEU A 224 6.37 -25.90 -24.20
C LEU A 224 6.70 -24.58 -23.47
N GLU A 225 5.69 -23.73 -23.25
CA GLU A 225 5.83 -22.48 -22.51
C GLU A 225 6.47 -22.67 -21.12
N VAL A 226 6.11 -23.75 -20.41
CA VAL A 226 6.69 -24.05 -19.10
C VAL A 226 8.13 -24.57 -19.22
N VAL A 227 8.42 -25.42 -20.20
CA VAL A 227 9.76 -25.97 -20.43
C VAL A 227 10.72 -24.86 -20.84
N GLU A 228 10.35 -24.00 -21.78
CA GLU A 228 11.12 -22.82 -22.21
C GLU A 228 11.37 -21.87 -21.03
N ALA A 229 10.36 -21.59 -20.19
CA ALA A 229 10.52 -20.76 -19.00
C ALA A 229 11.55 -21.34 -18.00
N PHE A 230 11.64 -22.66 -17.86
CA PHE A 230 12.68 -23.28 -17.05
C PHE A 230 14.08 -23.13 -17.68
N LEU A 231 14.19 -23.32 -18.99
CA LEU A 231 15.46 -23.16 -19.72
C LEU A 231 15.99 -21.71 -19.64
N GLU A 232 15.15 -20.73 -19.96
CA GLU A 232 15.53 -19.31 -19.94
C GLU A 232 15.90 -18.80 -18.54
N SER A 233 15.17 -19.25 -17.51
CA SER A 233 15.41 -18.81 -16.13
C SER A 233 16.61 -19.48 -15.48
N GLY A 234 17.08 -20.61 -16.01
CA GLY A 234 18.13 -21.43 -15.43
C GLY A 234 17.69 -22.18 -14.16
N ASN A 235 16.37 -22.27 -13.90
CA ASN A 235 15.84 -23.06 -12.81
C ASN A 235 15.78 -24.55 -13.20
N ARG A 236 16.01 -25.44 -12.23
CA ARG A 236 15.90 -26.87 -12.45
C ARG A 236 14.57 -27.42 -11.93
N PRO A 237 13.88 -28.32 -12.65
CA PRO A 237 12.58 -28.85 -12.27
C PRO A 237 12.56 -29.54 -10.90
N GLU A 238 13.63 -30.23 -10.53
CA GLU A 238 13.74 -30.92 -9.24
C GLU A 238 13.70 -29.96 -8.04
N TRP A 239 13.96 -28.66 -8.21
CA TRP A 239 13.85 -27.67 -7.13
C TRP A 239 12.41 -27.40 -6.69
N MET A 240 11.42 -27.90 -7.43
CA MET A 240 10.03 -27.91 -6.98
C MET A 240 9.77 -28.92 -5.86
N ILE A 241 10.73 -29.81 -5.59
CA ILE A 241 10.69 -30.77 -4.48
C ILE A 241 11.67 -30.29 -3.41
N LEU A 242 11.15 -30.10 -2.20
CA LEU A 242 11.91 -29.59 -1.07
C LEU A 242 12.56 -30.73 -0.27
N THR A 243 13.86 -30.66 -0.06
CA THR A 243 14.62 -31.53 0.84
C THR A 243 14.97 -30.83 2.16
N ALA A 244 14.98 -29.51 2.15
CA ALA A 244 15.16 -28.67 3.32
C ALA A 244 14.13 -27.53 3.29
N ILE A 245 13.61 -27.15 4.45
CA ILE A 245 12.67 -26.02 4.59
C ILE A 245 13.41 -24.86 5.23
N PRO A 246 13.40 -23.67 4.61
CA PRO A 246 13.96 -22.49 5.24
C PRO A 246 13.08 -22.05 6.42
N VAL A 247 13.72 -21.72 7.53
CA VAL A 247 13.06 -21.14 8.71
C VAL A 247 13.33 -19.64 8.71
N ILE A 248 12.27 -18.84 8.58
CA ILE A 248 12.39 -17.40 8.54
C ILE A 248 12.88 -16.84 9.89
N PRO A 249 13.51 -15.65 9.89
CA PRO A 249 14.03 -15.03 11.09
C PRO A 249 12.97 -14.87 12.20
N PRO A 250 13.36 -14.98 13.49
CA PRO A 250 12.42 -14.91 14.62
C PRO A 250 11.61 -13.63 14.71
N ASP A 251 12.21 -12.48 14.35
CA ASP A 251 11.54 -11.18 14.41
C ASP A 251 10.42 -11.03 13.37
N LEU A 252 10.41 -11.85 12.31
CA LEU A 252 9.32 -11.92 11.33
C LEU A 252 8.16 -12.82 11.79
N ARG A 253 8.38 -13.62 12.86
CA ARG A 253 7.37 -14.49 13.51
C ARG A 253 7.42 -14.34 15.03
N PRO A 254 7.18 -13.13 15.55
CA PRO A 254 7.45 -12.79 16.94
C PRO A 254 6.59 -13.58 17.92
N MET A 255 7.12 -13.73 19.12
CA MET A 255 6.41 -14.22 20.30
C MET A 255 6.52 -13.16 21.39
N VAL A 256 5.40 -12.58 21.77
CA VAL A 256 5.33 -11.42 22.69
C VAL A 256 4.60 -11.83 23.97
N GLN A 257 5.16 -11.47 25.10
CA GLN A 257 4.48 -11.61 26.39
C GLN A 257 3.44 -10.51 26.57
N LEU A 258 2.21 -10.91 26.88
CA LEU A 258 1.12 -10.02 27.23
C LEU A 258 1.05 -9.81 28.73
N ASP A 259 0.31 -8.78 29.15
CA ASP A 259 -0.03 -8.56 30.54
C ASP A 259 -0.73 -9.81 31.14
N GLY A 260 -0.36 -10.19 32.36
CA GLY A 260 -0.84 -11.42 32.99
C GLY A 260 -0.09 -12.71 32.63
N GLY A 261 1.14 -12.59 32.06
CA GLY A 261 2.05 -13.74 31.82
C GLY A 261 1.68 -14.66 30.65
N ARG A 262 0.66 -14.31 29.86
CA ARG A 262 0.28 -15.03 28.64
C ARG A 262 1.16 -14.61 27.47
N PHE A 263 1.36 -15.49 26.49
CA PHE A 263 2.13 -15.22 25.29
C PHE A 263 1.22 -15.17 24.06
N ALA A 264 1.42 -14.13 23.25
CA ALA A 264 0.90 -14.07 21.89
C ALA A 264 2.01 -14.51 20.94
N THR A 265 1.73 -15.44 20.06
CA THR A 265 2.68 -15.99 19.09
C THR A 265 2.13 -15.88 17.68
N SER A 266 3.02 -15.76 16.70
CA SER A 266 2.66 -15.87 15.29
C SER A 266 2.21 -17.30 14.97
N ASP A 267 1.18 -17.43 14.13
CA ASP A 267 0.67 -18.73 13.66
C ASP A 267 1.75 -19.58 12.96
N LEU A 268 2.75 -18.94 12.36
CA LEU A 268 3.89 -19.60 11.71
C LEU A 268 4.69 -20.47 12.68
N ASN A 269 4.84 -20.05 13.94
CA ASN A 269 5.56 -20.85 14.95
C ASN A 269 4.85 -22.19 15.20
N ASP A 270 3.53 -22.19 15.20
CA ASP A 270 2.74 -23.42 15.37
C ASP A 270 2.87 -24.35 14.14
N LEU A 271 2.87 -23.78 12.94
CA LEU A 271 3.08 -24.54 11.70
C LEU A 271 4.48 -25.12 11.63
N TYR A 272 5.53 -24.38 11.99
CA TYR A 272 6.89 -24.91 12.08
C TYR A 272 7.03 -26.01 13.15
N ARG A 273 6.42 -25.84 14.32
CA ARG A 273 6.40 -26.87 15.37
C ARG A 273 5.79 -28.18 14.89
N ARG A 274 4.69 -28.11 14.15
CA ARG A 274 4.04 -29.29 13.55
C ARG A 274 4.99 -30.04 12.60
N ILE A 275 5.69 -29.27 11.74
CA ILE A 275 6.67 -29.86 10.82
C ILE A 275 7.81 -30.53 11.57
N ILE A 276 8.42 -29.85 12.54
CA ILE A 276 9.55 -30.41 13.32
C ILE A 276 9.11 -31.67 14.07
N ASN A 277 7.95 -31.67 14.70
CA ASN A 277 7.42 -32.83 15.41
C ASN A 277 7.19 -34.02 14.46
N ARG A 278 6.58 -33.80 13.28
CA ARG A 278 6.39 -34.87 12.28
C ARG A 278 7.71 -35.36 11.72
N ASN A 279 8.62 -34.45 11.41
CA ASN A 279 9.94 -34.80 10.88
C ASN A 279 10.76 -35.61 11.88
N ASN A 280 10.80 -35.23 13.16
CA ASN A 280 11.51 -35.95 14.20
C ASN A 280 10.90 -37.34 14.45
N ARG A 281 9.57 -37.42 14.40
CA ARG A 281 8.87 -38.72 14.51
C ARG A 281 9.20 -39.62 13.32
N LEU A 282 9.22 -39.09 12.10
CA LEU A 282 9.60 -39.85 10.91
C LEU A 282 11.05 -40.31 10.97
N LYS A 283 12.00 -39.45 11.37
CA LYS A 283 13.42 -39.84 11.57
C LYS A 283 13.53 -41.03 12.51
N ARG A 284 12.84 -40.98 13.68
CA ARG A 284 12.84 -42.08 14.65
C ARG A 284 12.21 -43.36 14.11
N LEU A 285 11.12 -43.28 13.33
CA LEU A 285 10.50 -44.46 12.72
C LEU A 285 11.39 -45.14 11.68
N LEU A 286 12.13 -44.34 10.90
CA LEU A 286 13.11 -44.84 9.93
C LEU A 286 14.30 -45.53 10.63
N GLU A 287 14.82 -44.95 11.71
CA GLU A 287 15.90 -45.53 12.52
C GLU A 287 15.49 -46.86 13.20
N LEU A 288 14.24 -46.97 13.61
CA LEU A 288 13.69 -48.17 14.24
C LEU A 288 13.26 -49.27 13.26
N GLY A 289 13.34 -49.03 11.94
CA GLY A 289 12.89 -49.97 10.93
C GLY A 289 11.37 -50.28 11.01
N ALA A 290 10.55 -49.25 11.28
CA ALA A 290 9.10 -49.41 11.42
C ALA A 290 8.43 -49.96 10.14
N PRO A 291 7.27 -50.64 10.25
CA PRO A 291 6.53 -51.14 9.10
C PRO A 291 6.23 -50.05 8.07
N ASP A 292 6.36 -50.41 6.79
CA ASP A 292 6.26 -49.46 5.66
C ASP A 292 4.94 -48.68 5.64
N ILE A 293 3.84 -49.29 6.03
CA ILE A 293 2.52 -48.63 6.11
C ILE A 293 2.52 -47.46 7.10
N ILE A 294 3.23 -47.56 8.21
CA ILE A 294 3.35 -46.52 9.23
C ILE A 294 4.24 -45.41 8.71
N VAL A 295 5.36 -45.74 8.08
CA VAL A 295 6.30 -44.80 7.48
C VAL A 295 5.63 -44.00 6.39
N ARG A 296 4.88 -44.63 5.49
CA ARG A 296 4.11 -43.97 4.42
C ARG A 296 3.09 -42.95 4.99
N ASN A 297 2.36 -43.37 6.03
CA ASN A 297 1.39 -42.46 6.66
C ASN A 297 2.07 -41.25 7.31
N GLU A 298 3.22 -41.42 7.95
CA GLU A 298 3.95 -40.31 8.56
C GLU A 298 4.58 -39.40 7.48
N LYS A 299 5.11 -39.97 6.37
CA LYS A 299 5.54 -39.17 5.18
C LYS A 299 4.39 -38.35 4.62
N ARG A 300 3.19 -38.93 4.51
CA ARG A 300 1.98 -38.20 4.06
C ARG A 300 1.63 -37.06 5.02
N MET A 301 1.66 -37.28 6.32
CA MET A 301 1.39 -36.24 7.31
C MET A 301 2.44 -35.12 7.32
N LEU A 302 3.71 -35.46 7.04
CA LEU A 302 4.77 -34.45 6.85
C LEU A 302 4.51 -33.61 5.62
N GLN A 303 4.11 -34.22 4.50
CA GLN A 303 3.70 -33.51 3.29
C GLN A 303 2.55 -32.53 3.59
N GLU A 304 1.52 -32.95 4.30
CA GLU A 304 0.39 -32.12 4.67
C GLU A 304 0.78 -30.98 5.63
N ALA A 305 1.71 -31.20 6.55
CA ALA A 305 2.22 -30.18 7.45
C ALA A 305 3.00 -29.08 6.70
N VAL A 306 3.80 -29.47 5.70
CA VAL A 306 4.53 -28.51 4.85
C VAL A 306 3.57 -27.76 3.94
N ASP A 307 2.57 -28.41 3.38
CA ASP A 307 1.52 -27.76 2.59
C ASP A 307 0.80 -26.67 3.40
N ALA A 308 0.47 -26.97 4.66
CA ALA A 308 -0.15 -26.01 5.56
C ALA A 308 0.77 -24.82 5.90
N LEU A 309 2.09 -25.01 6.00
CA LEU A 309 3.03 -23.91 6.21
C LEU A 309 3.08 -22.98 5.00
N ILE A 310 3.11 -23.53 3.79
CA ILE A 310 3.25 -22.73 2.55
C ILE A 310 1.93 -22.05 2.19
N ASP A 311 0.83 -22.80 2.09
CA ASP A 311 -0.49 -22.29 1.70
C ASP A 311 -1.63 -23.09 2.36
N ASN A 312 -1.98 -22.69 3.58
CA ASN A 312 -2.99 -23.38 4.38
C ASN A 312 -4.39 -23.27 3.74
N GLY A 313 -5.06 -24.42 3.59
CA GLY A 313 -6.39 -24.50 3.01
C GLY A 313 -6.42 -24.63 1.47
N ARG A 314 -5.26 -24.64 0.79
CA ARG A 314 -5.21 -24.88 -0.66
C ARG A 314 -5.62 -26.29 -1.05
N ARG A 315 -5.36 -27.26 -0.18
CA ARG A 315 -5.78 -28.65 -0.31
C ARG A 315 -6.65 -29.07 0.88
N GLY A 316 -7.94 -29.22 0.66
CA GLY A 316 -8.89 -29.68 1.68
C GLY A 316 -9.17 -28.67 2.79
N ARG A 317 -9.49 -29.15 3.98
CA ARG A 317 -9.81 -28.29 5.12
C ARG A 317 -8.54 -27.64 5.68
N PRO A 318 -8.57 -26.35 5.99
CA PRO A 318 -7.42 -25.67 6.56
C PRO A 318 -7.09 -26.20 7.96
N VAL A 319 -5.83 -26.20 8.30
CA VAL A 319 -5.36 -26.46 9.67
C VAL A 319 -5.78 -25.31 10.56
N THR A 320 -6.44 -25.61 11.67
CA THR A 320 -6.98 -24.62 12.61
C THR A 320 -6.21 -24.59 13.91
N GLY A 321 -6.26 -23.43 14.57
CA GLY A 321 -5.77 -23.18 15.91
C GLY A 321 -6.90 -23.14 16.94
N PRO A 322 -6.65 -22.59 18.14
CA PRO A 322 -7.66 -22.38 19.15
C PRO A 322 -8.85 -21.55 18.61
N GLY A 323 -10.07 -21.96 18.98
CA GLY A 323 -11.30 -21.30 18.50
C GLY A 323 -11.65 -21.63 17.04
N ASN A 324 -11.14 -22.71 16.48
CA ASN A 324 -11.40 -23.18 15.11
C ASN A 324 -11.03 -22.17 14.00
N ARG A 325 -10.16 -21.20 14.30
CA ARG A 325 -9.65 -20.23 13.34
C ARG A 325 -8.54 -20.87 12.49
N ALA A 326 -8.62 -20.71 11.16
CA ALA A 326 -7.55 -21.14 10.26
C ALA A 326 -6.24 -20.41 10.57
N LEU A 327 -5.13 -21.15 10.64
CA LEU A 327 -3.80 -20.60 10.87
C LEU A 327 -3.31 -19.88 9.62
N LYS A 328 -2.68 -18.72 9.81
CA LYS A 328 -2.13 -17.89 8.75
C LYS A 328 -0.81 -18.47 8.24
N SER A 329 -0.79 -18.89 6.97
CA SER A 329 0.38 -19.47 6.30
C SER A 329 1.32 -18.41 5.71
N LEU A 330 2.47 -18.84 5.15
CA LEU A 330 3.41 -17.94 4.45
C LEU A 330 2.75 -17.23 3.26
N SER A 331 1.94 -17.93 2.47
CA SER A 331 1.16 -17.34 1.37
C SER A 331 0.21 -16.26 1.86
N ASP A 332 -0.46 -16.48 3.00
CA ASP A 332 -1.40 -15.52 3.57
C ASP A 332 -0.71 -14.26 4.12
N MET A 333 0.59 -14.35 4.42
CA MET A 333 1.40 -13.18 4.76
C MET A 333 1.67 -12.27 3.57
N LEU A 334 1.59 -12.77 2.35
CA LEU A 334 1.87 -12.01 1.12
C LEU A 334 0.61 -11.55 0.41
N LYS A 335 -0.44 -12.40 0.36
CA LYS A 335 -1.67 -12.16 -0.40
C LYS A 335 -2.75 -11.43 0.40
N GLY A 336 -3.70 -10.82 -0.31
CA GLY A 336 -4.89 -10.17 0.26
C GLY A 336 -4.64 -8.79 0.87
N LYS A 337 -5.67 -8.23 1.50
CA LYS A 337 -5.65 -6.87 2.09
C LYS A 337 -4.66 -6.74 3.26
N SER A 338 -4.48 -7.81 4.02
CA SER A 338 -3.58 -7.87 5.18
C SER A 338 -2.21 -8.46 4.85
N GLY A 339 -1.94 -8.70 3.56
CA GLY A 339 -0.66 -9.21 3.09
C GLY A 339 0.41 -8.13 2.98
N ARG A 340 1.66 -8.56 2.92
CA ARG A 340 2.84 -7.68 2.88
C ARG A 340 2.80 -6.69 1.72
N PHE A 341 2.37 -7.13 0.53
CA PHE A 341 2.31 -6.26 -0.64
C PHE A 341 1.34 -5.09 -0.43
N ARG A 342 0.09 -5.35 -0.04
CA ARG A 342 -0.93 -4.31 0.08
C ARG A 342 -0.85 -3.50 1.36
N GLN A 343 -0.40 -4.09 2.46
CA GLN A 343 -0.40 -3.44 3.78
C GLN A 343 0.90 -2.71 4.10
N ASN A 344 2.06 -3.17 3.59
CA ASN A 344 3.36 -2.64 3.99
C ASN A 344 4.24 -2.13 2.84
N LEU A 345 4.01 -2.55 1.58
CA LEU A 345 4.82 -2.14 0.44
C LEU A 345 4.11 -1.11 -0.44
N LEU A 346 2.86 -1.33 -0.85
CA LEU A 346 2.08 -0.36 -1.61
C LEU A 346 1.62 0.84 -0.78
N GLY A 347 1.60 0.69 0.53
CA GLY A 347 1.29 1.76 1.47
C GLY A 347 1.81 1.42 2.85
N LYS A 348 2.23 2.44 3.60
CA LYS A 348 2.73 2.31 4.97
C LYS A 348 1.96 3.26 5.89
N ARG A 349 1.88 2.94 7.19
CA ARG A 349 1.47 3.90 8.20
C ARG A 349 2.57 4.95 8.33
N VAL A 350 2.18 6.20 8.39
CA VAL A 350 3.10 7.33 8.45
C VAL A 350 2.85 8.15 9.71
N ASP A 351 3.94 8.73 10.26
CA ASP A 351 3.88 9.71 11.33
C ASP A 351 3.47 11.08 10.77
N TYR A 352 3.27 12.06 11.63
CA TYR A 352 2.84 13.41 11.28
C TYR A 352 1.52 13.43 10.50
N SER A 353 0.60 12.58 10.90
CA SER A 353 -0.73 12.47 10.35
C SER A 353 -1.77 12.38 11.45
N GLY A 354 -2.94 12.91 11.18
CA GLY A 354 -4.08 12.88 12.08
C GLY A 354 -5.38 12.67 11.32
N ARG A 355 -6.46 12.43 12.03
CA ARG A 355 -7.78 12.25 11.45
C ARG A 355 -8.83 12.91 12.34
N SER A 356 -9.77 13.64 11.74
CA SER A 356 -10.92 14.21 12.43
C SER A 356 -12.13 14.33 11.51
N VAL A 357 -13.27 14.61 12.13
CA VAL A 357 -14.52 14.94 11.43
C VAL A 357 -14.35 16.27 10.69
N ILE A 358 -15.01 16.43 9.55
CA ILE A 358 -15.03 17.67 8.78
C ILE A 358 -16.32 18.44 9.02
N VAL A 359 -16.21 19.76 9.00
CA VAL A 359 -17.33 20.69 9.02
C VAL A 359 -17.14 21.76 7.97
N VAL A 360 -18.21 22.43 7.56
CA VAL A 360 -18.14 23.49 6.58
C VAL A 360 -17.41 24.72 7.15
N GLY A 361 -16.55 25.33 6.33
CA GLY A 361 -15.87 26.60 6.63
C GLY A 361 -16.16 27.61 5.53
N PRO A 362 -17.31 28.31 5.55
CA PRO A 362 -17.67 29.26 4.51
C PRO A 362 -16.77 30.51 4.48
N GLU A 363 -16.13 30.82 5.60
CA GLU A 363 -15.19 31.92 5.75
C GLU A 363 -13.82 31.69 5.11
N LEU A 364 -13.48 30.42 4.85
CA LEU A 364 -12.17 30.04 4.29
C LEU A 364 -12.03 30.47 2.84
N LYS A 365 -10.81 30.79 2.43
CA LYS A 365 -10.44 30.88 1.02
C LYS A 365 -10.23 29.48 0.44
N ILE A 366 -10.32 29.35 -0.89
CA ILE A 366 -10.27 28.02 -1.54
C ILE A 366 -8.94 27.26 -1.29
N TYR A 367 -7.86 27.98 -1.04
CA TYR A 367 -6.55 27.41 -0.71
C TYR A 367 -6.35 27.16 0.78
N GLN A 368 -7.33 27.48 1.64
CA GLN A 368 -7.22 27.38 3.09
C GLN A 368 -8.03 26.21 3.64
N CYS A 369 -7.56 25.66 4.76
CA CYS A 369 -8.32 24.73 5.58
C CYS A 369 -8.23 25.11 7.06
N GLY A 370 -9.27 24.85 7.83
CA GLY A 370 -9.27 25.07 9.27
C GLY A 370 -8.76 23.82 10.00
N LEU A 371 -7.63 23.95 10.69
CA LEU A 371 -7.04 22.85 11.47
C LEU A 371 -7.28 23.08 12.96
N PRO A 372 -7.87 22.10 13.71
CA PRO A 372 -8.02 22.21 15.15
C PRO A 372 -6.70 22.48 15.86
N LYS A 373 -6.69 23.42 16.80
CA LYS A 373 -5.49 23.81 17.54
C LYS A 373 -4.80 22.63 18.24
N GLU A 374 -5.59 21.76 18.89
CA GLU A 374 -5.09 20.57 19.58
C GLU A 374 -4.42 19.59 18.61
N MET A 375 -4.95 19.44 17.40
CA MET A 375 -4.37 18.60 16.36
C MET A 375 -3.10 19.24 15.80
N ALA A 376 -3.14 20.54 15.53
CA ALA A 376 -2.01 21.29 14.98
C ALA A 376 -0.76 21.21 15.87
N ILE A 377 -0.92 21.36 17.18
CA ILE A 377 0.22 21.31 18.09
C ILE A 377 0.90 19.95 18.13
N GLU A 378 0.15 18.86 18.03
CA GLU A 378 0.73 17.51 17.99
C GLU A 378 1.39 17.21 16.62
N LEU A 379 0.79 17.65 15.51
CA LEU A 379 1.35 17.45 14.18
C LEU A 379 2.63 18.25 13.96
N PHE A 380 2.66 19.51 14.41
CA PHE A 380 3.79 20.42 14.23
C PHE A 380 4.77 20.45 15.41
N LYS A 381 4.60 19.55 16.38
CA LYS A 381 5.39 19.51 17.63
C LYS A 381 6.91 19.65 17.43
N PRO A 382 7.58 18.93 16.52
CA PRO A 382 9.02 19.09 16.31
C PRO A 382 9.41 20.46 15.75
N PHE A 383 8.58 21.01 14.87
CA PHE A 383 8.81 22.32 14.27
C PHE A 383 8.66 23.43 15.30
N VAL A 384 7.62 23.36 16.14
CA VAL A 384 7.40 24.30 17.25
C VAL A 384 8.54 24.22 18.28
N MET A 385 8.99 22.99 18.65
CA MET A 385 10.11 22.83 19.57
C MET A 385 11.41 23.40 19.00
N LYS A 386 11.66 23.24 17.69
CA LYS A 386 12.81 23.84 17.01
C LYS A 386 12.77 25.35 17.09
N GLU A 387 11.63 25.95 16.80
CA GLU A 387 11.46 27.40 16.76
C GLU A 387 11.52 28.04 18.15
N LEU A 388 10.93 27.40 19.17
CA LEU A 388 11.05 27.82 20.57
C LEU A 388 12.50 27.89 21.04
N VAL A 389 13.36 26.96 20.60
CA VAL A 389 14.81 26.97 20.93
C VAL A 389 15.53 28.02 20.09
N ALA A 390 15.20 28.19 18.81
CA ALA A 390 15.79 29.17 17.91
C ALA A 390 15.51 30.61 18.37
N ASN A 391 14.30 30.89 18.81
CA ASN A 391 13.87 32.20 19.33
C ASN A 391 14.35 32.48 20.76
N GLY A 392 15.07 31.53 21.39
CA GLY A 392 15.60 31.70 22.75
C GLY A 392 14.57 31.62 23.88
N THR A 393 13.29 31.36 23.57
CA THR A 393 12.20 31.16 24.54
C THR A 393 12.42 29.91 25.39
N ALA A 394 13.00 28.86 24.80
CA ALA A 394 13.42 27.66 25.51
C ALA A 394 14.94 27.47 25.48
N HIS A 395 15.56 27.22 26.65
CA HIS A 395 17.01 27.03 26.74
C HIS A 395 17.51 25.71 26.11
N ASN A 396 16.67 24.70 26.02
CA ASN A 396 17.01 23.41 25.40
C ASN A 396 15.75 22.65 24.97
N ILE A 397 15.94 21.59 24.18
CA ILE A 397 14.85 20.75 23.66
C ILE A 397 13.99 20.14 24.78
N LYS A 398 14.58 19.77 25.94
CA LYS A 398 13.81 19.23 27.07
C LYS A 398 12.86 20.27 27.66
N ASN A 399 13.30 21.52 27.73
CA ASN A 399 12.47 22.62 28.19
C ASN A 399 11.37 22.94 27.16
N ALA A 400 11.72 23.05 25.89
CA ALA A 400 10.74 23.23 24.82
C ALA A 400 9.64 22.13 24.85
N LYS A 401 10.02 20.88 25.02
CA LYS A 401 9.07 19.77 25.16
C LYS A 401 8.10 19.96 26.34
N LYS A 402 8.62 20.37 27.51
CA LYS A 402 7.79 20.65 28.69
C LYS A 402 6.84 21.84 28.47
N MET A 403 7.28 22.88 27.76
CA MET A 403 6.44 24.04 27.42
C MET A 403 5.28 23.62 26.51
N VAL A 404 5.57 22.82 25.49
CA VAL A 404 4.55 22.29 24.58
C VAL A 404 3.57 21.37 25.32
N GLU A 405 4.05 20.45 26.15
CA GLU A 405 3.20 19.55 26.96
C GLU A 405 2.31 20.31 27.97
N ARG A 406 2.71 21.49 28.42
CA ARG A 406 1.94 22.35 29.33
C ARG A 406 1.09 23.39 28.62
N LEU A 407 1.13 23.43 27.28
CA LEU A 407 0.36 24.36 26.44
C LEU A 407 0.52 25.82 26.88
N GLN A 408 1.77 26.27 27.12
CA GLN A 408 2.03 27.65 27.52
C GLN A 408 1.63 28.65 26.43
N PRO A 409 1.22 29.90 26.78
CA PRO A 409 0.77 30.89 25.81
C PRO A 409 1.74 31.12 24.64
N GLU A 410 3.02 31.18 24.93
CA GLU A 410 4.09 31.42 23.95
C GLU A 410 4.15 30.31 22.86
N VAL A 411 3.67 29.12 23.19
CA VAL A 411 3.62 27.99 22.25
C VAL A 411 2.61 28.25 21.12
N TRP A 412 1.50 28.93 21.43
CA TRP A 412 0.47 29.23 20.44
C TRP A 412 0.93 30.27 19.42
N ASP A 413 1.67 31.30 19.88
CA ASP A 413 2.22 32.33 19.00
C ASP A 413 3.24 31.73 18.02
N VAL A 414 4.13 30.87 18.55
CA VAL A 414 5.11 30.14 17.72
C VAL A 414 4.41 29.14 16.78
N LEU A 415 3.35 28.47 17.23
CA LEU A 415 2.60 27.56 16.37
C LEU A 415 1.97 28.31 15.18
N GLU A 416 1.39 29.48 15.41
CA GLU A 416 0.81 30.31 14.35
C GLU A 416 1.88 30.74 13.33
N GLU A 417 3.07 31.07 13.78
CA GLU A 417 4.20 31.42 12.92
C GLU A 417 4.69 30.21 12.10
N VAL A 418 4.84 29.05 12.75
CA VAL A 418 5.29 27.80 12.10
C VAL A 418 4.30 27.31 11.03
N ILE A 419 3.01 27.47 11.27
CA ILE A 419 1.96 27.05 10.32
C ILE A 419 1.91 27.95 9.08
N LYS A 420 2.28 29.22 9.22
CA LYS A 420 2.37 30.14 8.09
C LYS A 420 3.26 29.53 7.01
N GLU A 421 2.75 29.50 5.78
CA GLU A 421 3.49 28.97 4.65
C GLU A 421 3.87 27.47 4.71
N HIS A 422 3.35 26.70 5.66
CA HIS A 422 3.56 25.26 5.73
C HIS A 422 2.29 24.53 5.28
N PRO A 423 2.19 24.10 4.00
CA PRO A 423 0.99 23.45 3.50
C PRO A 423 0.77 22.09 4.17
N VAL A 424 -0.48 21.71 4.33
CA VAL A 424 -0.89 20.37 4.77
C VAL A 424 -1.70 19.71 3.68
N MET A 425 -1.63 18.38 3.61
CA MET A 425 -2.44 17.59 2.68
C MET A 425 -3.66 17.04 3.40
N LEU A 426 -4.85 17.19 2.80
CA LEU A 426 -6.08 16.56 3.25
C LEU A 426 -6.43 15.40 2.32
N ASN A 427 -6.86 14.29 2.90
CA ASN A 427 -7.30 13.11 2.18
C ASN A 427 -8.63 12.59 2.73
N ARG A 428 -9.57 12.24 1.85
CA ARG A 428 -10.77 11.50 2.20
C ARG A 428 -10.75 10.10 1.58
N ALA A 429 -10.98 9.08 2.39
CA ALA A 429 -11.17 7.72 1.92
C ALA A 429 -12.65 7.47 1.54
N PRO A 430 -12.94 6.75 0.43
CA PRO A 430 -11.99 6.16 -0.51
C PRO A 430 -11.40 7.19 -1.49
N THR A 431 -10.11 7.11 -1.75
CA THR A 431 -9.43 7.97 -2.74
C THR A 431 -9.62 7.37 -4.13
N LEU A 432 -10.65 7.83 -4.85
CA LEU A 432 -11.02 7.29 -6.16
C LEU A 432 -10.22 7.89 -7.32
N HIS A 433 -9.75 9.11 -7.17
CA HIS A 433 -8.98 9.85 -8.16
C HIS A 433 -8.00 10.82 -7.49
N ARG A 434 -7.11 11.43 -8.27
CA ARG A 434 -6.04 12.30 -7.76
C ARG A 434 -6.53 13.49 -6.93
N LEU A 435 -7.72 14.02 -7.19
CA LEU A 435 -8.30 15.15 -6.46
C LEU A 435 -8.81 14.77 -5.05
N GLY A 436 -8.81 13.47 -4.69
CA GLY A 436 -9.06 12.99 -3.34
C GLY A 436 -7.93 13.29 -2.35
N ILE A 437 -6.81 13.85 -2.84
CA ILE A 437 -5.70 14.38 -2.04
C ILE A 437 -5.38 15.76 -2.58
N GLN A 438 -5.55 16.80 -1.77
CA GLN A 438 -5.20 18.17 -2.10
C GLN A 438 -4.46 18.83 -0.95
N ALA A 439 -3.62 19.82 -1.25
CA ALA A 439 -2.92 20.61 -0.26
C ALA A 439 -3.68 21.93 0.03
N PHE A 440 -3.57 22.36 1.26
CA PHE A 440 -4.16 23.60 1.76
C PHE A 440 -3.20 24.29 2.71
N GLU A 441 -3.32 25.60 2.83
CA GLU A 441 -2.69 26.36 3.90
C GLU A 441 -3.55 26.26 5.16
N PRO A 442 -3.02 25.76 6.28
CA PRO A 442 -3.81 25.60 7.49
C PRO A 442 -4.01 26.92 8.22
N ILE A 443 -5.21 27.11 8.75
CA ILE A 443 -5.57 28.17 9.69
C ILE A 443 -6.01 27.50 10.99
N LEU A 444 -5.57 28.02 12.13
CA LEU A 444 -5.97 27.51 13.42
C LEU A 444 -7.44 27.84 13.70
N VAL A 445 -8.19 26.82 14.09
CA VAL A 445 -9.61 26.96 14.46
C VAL A 445 -9.86 26.35 15.82
N GLU A 446 -10.84 26.90 16.53
CA GLU A 446 -11.33 26.33 17.77
C GLU A 446 -12.19 25.08 17.50
N GLY A 447 -12.27 24.20 18.47
CA GLY A 447 -13.01 22.94 18.36
C GLY A 447 -12.15 21.77 17.98
N LYS A 448 -12.80 20.64 17.58
CA LYS A 448 -12.12 19.37 17.27
C LYS A 448 -12.31 18.92 15.82
N ALA A 449 -13.08 19.66 15.04
CA ALA A 449 -13.39 19.36 13.65
C ALA A 449 -12.53 20.18 12.68
N ILE A 450 -12.15 19.56 11.56
CA ILE A 450 -11.44 20.22 10.46
C ILE A 450 -12.48 21.03 9.69
N LYS A 451 -12.21 22.32 9.45
CA LYS A 451 -13.04 23.14 8.57
C LYS A 451 -12.57 22.99 7.12
N LEU A 452 -13.51 22.69 6.24
CA LEU A 452 -13.26 22.47 4.83
C LEU A 452 -14.02 23.49 3.98
N HIS A 453 -13.38 24.01 2.95
CA HIS A 453 -14.00 24.93 2.00
C HIS A 453 -15.13 24.21 1.23
N PRO A 454 -16.33 24.79 1.12
CA PRO A 454 -17.48 24.09 0.54
C PRO A 454 -17.29 23.72 -0.95
N LEU A 455 -16.54 24.50 -1.74
CA LEU A 455 -16.35 24.22 -3.17
C LEU A 455 -15.47 23.00 -3.45
N VAL A 456 -14.61 22.60 -2.52
CA VAL A 456 -13.75 21.40 -2.70
C VAL A 456 -14.46 20.09 -2.33
N CYS A 457 -15.62 20.16 -1.69
CA CYS A 457 -16.39 18.97 -1.31
C CYS A 457 -16.74 18.07 -2.50
N THR A 458 -17.01 18.66 -3.66
CA THR A 458 -17.30 17.91 -4.89
C THR A 458 -16.10 17.07 -5.34
N ALA A 459 -14.88 17.59 -5.24
CA ALA A 459 -13.65 16.87 -5.58
C ALA A 459 -13.40 15.70 -4.65
N TYR A 460 -13.66 15.86 -3.36
CA TYR A 460 -13.54 14.81 -2.35
C TYR A 460 -14.74 13.85 -2.31
N ASN A 461 -15.84 14.17 -2.96
CA ASN A 461 -17.14 13.54 -2.75
C ASN A 461 -17.48 13.47 -1.26
N ALA A 462 -17.27 14.59 -0.56
CA ALA A 462 -17.44 14.73 0.89
C ALA A 462 -18.74 15.45 1.21
N ASP A 463 -19.38 15.02 2.28
CA ASP A 463 -20.51 15.70 2.92
C ASP A 463 -20.25 15.87 4.41
N PHE A 464 -21.08 16.66 5.08
CA PHE A 464 -20.87 17.04 6.48
C PHE A 464 -21.79 16.26 7.44
N ASP A 465 -22.13 15.03 7.10
CA ASP A 465 -22.99 14.13 7.89
C ASP A 465 -22.22 13.28 8.92
N GLY A 466 -20.92 13.54 9.10
CA GLY A 466 -20.03 12.79 9.98
C GLY A 466 -18.79 12.24 9.26
N ASP A 467 -18.58 12.63 8.02
CA ASP A 467 -17.38 12.29 7.27
C ASP A 467 -16.12 12.73 8.00
N GLN A 468 -15.08 11.92 7.86
CA GLN A 468 -13.75 12.19 8.41
C GLN A 468 -12.74 12.34 7.28
N MET A 469 -11.74 13.19 7.50
CA MET A 469 -10.60 13.34 6.63
C MET A 469 -9.29 13.18 7.39
N ALA A 470 -8.29 12.65 6.69
CA ALA A 470 -6.93 12.56 7.19
C ALA A 470 -6.14 13.81 6.81
N VAL A 471 -5.29 14.26 7.74
CA VAL A 471 -4.34 15.37 7.56
C VAL A 471 -2.94 14.81 7.55
N HIS A 472 -2.11 15.23 6.62
CA HIS A 472 -0.70 14.86 6.52
C HIS A 472 0.18 16.10 6.41
N VAL A 473 1.28 16.12 7.15
CA VAL A 473 2.25 17.22 7.13
C VAL A 473 3.47 16.83 6.31
N PRO A 474 3.77 17.49 5.19
CA PRO A 474 5.01 17.28 4.45
C PRO A 474 6.20 17.78 5.28
N LEU A 475 7.28 16.97 5.36
CA LEU A 475 8.41 17.25 6.24
C LEU A 475 9.57 17.93 5.51
N SER A 476 9.91 17.49 4.29
CA SER A 476 11.01 18.05 3.54
C SER A 476 10.59 19.29 2.73
N GLN A 477 11.55 20.12 2.38
CA GLN A 477 11.31 21.33 1.56
C GLN A 477 10.83 20.96 0.15
N GLU A 478 11.35 19.86 -0.41
CA GLU A 478 10.92 19.33 -1.71
C GLU A 478 9.44 18.91 -1.66
N ALA A 479 9.04 18.18 -0.62
CA ALA A 479 7.65 17.77 -0.44
C ALA A 479 6.71 18.97 -0.25
N GLN A 480 7.15 20.00 0.49
CA GLN A 480 6.39 21.24 0.65
C GLN A 480 6.27 22.02 -0.68
N ALA A 481 7.33 22.04 -1.48
CA ALA A 481 7.30 22.64 -2.81
C ALA A 481 6.33 21.91 -3.75
N GLU A 482 6.35 20.56 -3.77
CA GLU A 482 5.36 19.77 -4.52
C GLU A 482 3.93 20.04 -4.05
N CYS A 483 3.70 20.17 -2.74
CA CYS A 483 2.39 20.53 -2.21
C CYS A 483 1.92 21.89 -2.71
N ARG A 484 2.79 22.90 -2.80
CA ARG A 484 2.44 24.24 -3.27
C ARG A 484 2.21 24.29 -4.77
N PHE A 485 3.09 23.69 -5.57
CA PHE A 485 3.03 23.82 -7.02
C PHE A 485 2.07 22.83 -7.69
N LEU A 486 1.93 21.61 -7.15
CA LEU A 486 1.14 20.57 -7.79
C LEU A 486 -0.18 20.26 -7.06
N LEU A 487 -0.17 20.23 -5.71
CA LEU A 487 -1.29 19.72 -4.92
C LEU A 487 -2.20 20.80 -4.36
N LEU A 488 -1.80 22.08 -4.37
CA LEU A 488 -2.62 23.15 -3.81
C LEU A 488 -3.97 23.22 -4.53
N SER A 489 -5.05 23.44 -3.80
CA SER A 489 -6.41 23.39 -4.31
C SER A 489 -6.66 24.29 -5.54
N PRO A 490 -6.18 25.56 -5.62
CA PRO A 490 -6.31 26.39 -6.80
C PRO A 490 -5.72 25.79 -8.08
N ASN A 491 -4.70 24.95 -7.98
CA ASN A 491 -4.06 24.31 -9.13
C ASN A 491 -4.83 23.06 -9.63
N ASN A 492 -5.84 22.62 -8.88
CA ASN A 492 -6.61 21.40 -9.13
C ASN A 492 -8.10 21.67 -9.37
N LEU A 493 -8.41 22.74 -10.10
CA LEU A 493 -9.79 23.16 -10.40
C LEU A 493 -10.44 22.37 -11.56
N LEU A 494 -9.66 21.64 -12.35
CA LEU A 494 -10.14 20.90 -13.53
C LEU A 494 -10.26 19.39 -13.28
N LYS A 495 -11.29 18.79 -13.83
CA LYS A 495 -11.47 17.33 -13.82
C LYS A 495 -10.50 16.66 -14.79
N PRO A 496 -9.85 15.55 -14.39
CA PRO A 496 -8.99 14.79 -15.29
C PRO A 496 -9.73 14.09 -16.44
N SER A 497 -11.07 13.89 -16.31
CA SER A 497 -11.88 13.13 -17.26
C SER A 497 -12.27 13.94 -18.50
N ASP A 498 -12.75 15.15 -18.30
CA ASP A 498 -13.36 15.99 -19.34
C ASP A 498 -12.75 17.39 -19.43
N GLY A 499 -11.79 17.71 -18.55
CA GLY A 499 -11.19 19.05 -18.49
C GLY A 499 -12.14 20.14 -17.99
N GLY A 500 -13.36 19.81 -17.60
CA GLY A 500 -14.32 20.76 -17.06
C GLY A 500 -14.03 21.14 -15.61
N PRO A 501 -14.58 22.26 -15.09
CA PRO A 501 -14.37 22.69 -13.72
C PRO A 501 -14.97 21.69 -12.71
N VAL A 502 -14.20 21.38 -11.65
CA VAL A 502 -14.63 20.53 -10.51
C VAL A 502 -15.28 21.37 -9.43
N ALA A 503 -14.63 22.48 -9.07
CA ALA A 503 -15.14 23.41 -8.06
C ALA A 503 -16.25 24.28 -8.68
N VAL A 504 -17.48 23.84 -8.56
CA VAL A 504 -18.66 24.56 -9.05
C VAL A 504 -19.57 24.84 -7.86
N PRO A 505 -20.07 26.10 -7.72
CA PRO A 505 -21.04 26.43 -6.69
C PRO A 505 -22.25 25.51 -6.69
N SER A 506 -22.74 25.18 -5.52
CA SER A 506 -23.88 24.29 -5.32
C SER A 506 -24.80 24.76 -4.20
N GLN A 507 -26.00 24.19 -4.11
CA GLN A 507 -26.96 24.43 -3.04
C GLN A 507 -27.24 25.94 -2.83
N ASP A 508 -27.03 26.46 -1.63
CA ASP A 508 -27.35 27.83 -1.22
C ASP A 508 -26.59 28.89 -2.03
N MET A 509 -25.35 28.59 -2.45
CA MET A 509 -24.59 29.50 -3.32
C MET A 509 -25.28 29.72 -4.67
N VAL A 510 -25.82 28.64 -5.27
CA VAL A 510 -26.57 28.74 -6.54
C VAL A 510 -27.89 29.43 -6.31
N LEU A 511 -28.56 29.17 -5.19
CA LEU A 511 -29.83 29.80 -4.84
C LEU A 511 -29.68 31.30 -4.66
N GLY A 512 -28.64 31.76 -3.96
CA GLY A 512 -28.35 33.16 -3.76
C GLY A 512 -28.06 33.91 -5.10
N ILE A 513 -27.24 33.28 -5.96
CA ILE A 513 -26.94 33.89 -7.28
C ILE A 513 -28.17 33.86 -8.20
N TYR A 514 -28.96 32.80 -8.17
CA TYR A 514 -30.23 32.71 -8.88
C TYR A 514 -31.16 33.84 -8.46
N TYR A 515 -31.34 34.03 -7.16
CA TYR A 515 -32.13 35.12 -6.58
C TYR A 515 -31.58 36.49 -7.02
N LEU A 516 -30.27 36.70 -6.91
CA LEU A 516 -29.61 37.97 -7.25
C LEU A 516 -29.78 38.37 -8.73
N THR A 517 -29.76 37.40 -9.64
CA THR A 517 -29.82 37.66 -11.10
C THR A 517 -31.25 37.64 -11.66
N GLN A 518 -32.28 37.44 -10.81
CA GLN A 518 -33.68 37.46 -11.22
C GLN A 518 -34.13 38.88 -11.59
N VAL A 519 -35.04 39.02 -12.57
CA VAL A 519 -35.72 40.26 -12.93
C VAL A 519 -37.20 40.14 -12.55
N ARG A 520 -37.74 41.13 -11.88
CA ARG A 520 -39.17 41.19 -11.53
C ARG A 520 -39.79 42.45 -12.14
N PRO A 521 -40.60 42.33 -13.18
CA PRO A 521 -41.36 43.45 -13.74
C PRO A 521 -42.33 44.03 -12.70
N GLY A 522 -42.51 45.32 -12.66
CA GLY A 522 -43.38 45.98 -11.68
C GLY A 522 -42.79 46.10 -10.26
N ALA A 523 -41.52 45.82 -10.07
CA ALA A 523 -40.87 46.00 -8.78
C ALA A 523 -40.69 47.48 -8.41
N LYS A 524 -40.65 47.75 -7.08
CA LYS A 524 -40.48 49.12 -6.58
C LYS A 524 -39.24 49.79 -7.15
N GLY A 525 -39.39 51.00 -7.72
CA GLY A 525 -38.27 51.77 -8.31
C GLY A 525 -37.91 51.39 -9.74
N GLU A 526 -38.78 50.67 -10.46
CA GLU A 526 -38.57 50.38 -11.87
C GLU A 526 -38.45 51.65 -12.72
N GLY A 527 -37.49 51.67 -13.65
CA GLY A 527 -37.24 52.80 -14.54
C GLY A 527 -36.44 53.96 -13.95
N MET A 528 -36.06 53.91 -12.68
CA MET A 528 -35.24 54.96 -12.05
C MET A 528 -33.84 55.00 -12.67
N PHE A 529 -33.33 56.28 -12.78
CA PHE A 529 -32.00 56.55 -13.32
C PHE A 529 -31.00 56.84 -12.21
N PHE A 530 -29.81 56.23 -12.30
CA PHE A 530 -28.73 56.43 -11.34
C PHE A 530 -27.44 56.83 -12.07
N ARG A 531 -26.70 57.75 -11.45
CA ARG A 531 -25.44 58.27 -11.99
C ARG A 531 -24.30 57.25 -11.86
N SER A 532 -24.37 56.35 -10.89
CA SER A 532 -23.35 55.32 -10.63
C SER A 532 -23.97 54.11 -9.96
N VAL A 533 -23.24 52.98 -9.96
CA VAL A 533 -23.61 51.75 -9.25
C VAL A 533 -23.70 52.00 -7.74
N SER A 534 -22.77 52.80 -7.17
CA SER A 534 -22.78 53.17 -5.74
C SER A 534 -24.05 53.94 -5.34
N GLU A 535 -24.57 54.84 -6.19
CA GLU A 535 -25.83 55.54 -5.94
C GLU A 535 -27.02 54.57 -5.95
N ALA A 536 -27.03 53.59 -6.86
CA ALA A 536 -28.04 52.56 -6.89
C ALA A 536 -28.01 51.67 -5.63
N ILE A 537 -26.80 51.32 -5.09
CA ILE A 537 -26.63 50.62 -3.84
C ILE A 537 -27.22 51.43 -2.68
N LEU A 538 -26.93 52.73 -2.58
CA LEU A 538 -27.50 53.59 -1.55
C LEU A 538 -29.02 53.67 -1.64
N ALA A 539 -29.58 53.75 -2.85
CA ALA A 539 -31.02 53.72 -3.05
C ALA A 539 -31.66 52.40 -2.62
N TYR A 540 -30.97 51.29 -2.82
CA TYR A 540 -31.41 49.99 -2.34
C TYR A 540 -31.37 49.90 -0.80
N GLU A 541 -30.31 50.33 -0.17
CA GLU A 541 -30.18 50.36 1.30
C GLU A 541 -31.26 51.23 1.97
N ASN A 542 -31.64 52.34 1.31
CA ASN A 542 -32.73 53.18 1.74
C ASN A 542 -34.13 52.71 1.30
N GLY A 543 -34.23 51.56 0.65
CA GLY A 543 -35.49 50.93 0.28
C GLY A 543 -36.24 51.63 -0.87
N TYR A 544 -35.59 52.45 -1.68
CA TYR A 544 -36.21 53.09 -2.86
C TYR A 544 -36.32 52.11 -4.05
N ILE A 545 -35.38 51.20 -4.19
CA ILE A 545 -35.38 50.15 -5.20
C ILE A 545 -35.23 48.76 -4.57
N THR A 546 -35.47 47.70 -5.35
CA THR A 546 -35.20 46.32 -4.99
C THR A 546 -34.04 45.76 -5.83
N LEU A 547 -33.48 44.64 -5.44
CA LEU A 547 -32.41 43.95 -6.21
C LEU A 547 -32.87 43.58 -7.62
N HIS A 548 -34.15 43.35 -7.82
CA HIS A 548 -34.75 42.83 -9.05
C HIS A 548 -35.39 43.90 -9.93
N SER A 549 -35.42 45.16 -9.45
CA SER A 549 -36.00 46.30 -10.20
C SER A 549 -35.15 46.63 -11.42
N GLN A 550 -35.78 46.76 -12.55
CA GLN A 550 -35.13 47.20 -13.77
C GLN A 550 -34.84 48.72 -13.72
N ILE A 551 -33.59 49.06 -13.66
CA ILE A 551 -33.10 50.46 -13.47
C ILE A 551 -32.17 50.83 -14.60
N LYS A 552 -31.97 52.16 -14.77
CA LYS A 552 -31.02 52.72 -15.73
C LYS A 552 -29.81 53.27 -14.97
N VAL A 553 -28.63 52.70 -15.26
CA VAL A 553 -27.40 53.11 -14.58
C VAL A 553 -26.37 53.59 -15.60
N ARG A 554 -25.73 54.71 -15.29
CA ARG A 554 -24.60 55.20 -16.06
C ARG A 554 -23.35 54.45 -15.69
N VAL A 555 -22.71 53.82 -16.66
CA VAL A 555 -21.46 53.12 -16.52
C VAL A 555 -20.38 53.69 -17.42
N SER A 556 -19.13 53.62 -16.98
CA SER A 556 -17.95 54.02 -17.74
C SER A 556 -17.05 52.84 -17.94
N ARG A 557 -16.54 52.61 -19.13
CA ARG A 557 -15.63 51.51 -19.44
C ARG A 557 -14.45 52.04 -20.26
N THR A 558 -13.24 51.58 -19.90
CA THR A 558 -12.03 51.81 -20.67
C THR A 558 -11.96 50.76 -21.78
N MET A 559 -11.86 51.22 -23.01
CA MET A 559 -11.75 50.38 -24.19
C MET A 559 -10.30 49.92 -24.41
N PRO A 560 -10.05 48.89 -25.24
CA PRO A 560 -8.69 48.42 -25.54
C PRO A 560 -7.78 49.49 -26.17
N ASP A 561 -8.37 50.46 -26.80
CA ASP A 561 -7.68 51.65 -27.41
C ASP A 561 -7.36 52.76 -26.38
N GLY A 562 -7.63 52.54 -25.10
CA GLY A 562 -7.40 53.49 -24.01
C GLY A 562 -8.48 54.58 -23.88
N THR A 563 -9.49 54.64 -24.74
CA THR A 563 -10.59 55.61 -24.65
C THR A 563 -11.61 55.18 -23.61
N VAL A 564 -12.14 56.15 -22.83
CA VAL A 564 -13.20 55.87 -21.84
C VAL A 564 -14.55 56.22 -22.47
N LYS A 565 -15.35 55.15 -22.74
CA LYS A 565 -16.74 55.35 -23.17
C LYS A 565 -17.66 55.35 -21.95
N THR A 566 -18.60 56.28 -21.93
CA THR A 566 -19.60 56.41 -20.86
C THR A 566 -20.99 56.39 -21.47
N GLY A 567 -21.89 55.63 -20.92
CA GLY A 567 -23.26 55.56 -21.40
C GLY A 567 -24.19 54.95 -20.34
N THR A 568 -25.47 54.89 -20.66
CA THR A 568 -26.51 54.35 -19.79
C THR A 568 -26.87 52.94 -20.24
N ILE A 569 -26.94 52.02 -19.31
CA ILE A 569 -27.39 50.65 -19.53
C ILE A 569 -28.64 50.33 -18.72
N ASP A 570 -29.52 49.50 -19.28
CA ASP A 570 -30.65 48.93 -18.55
C ASP A 570 -30.18 47.67 -17.82
N ALA A 571 -30.33 47.63 -16.49
CA ALA A 571 -29.86 46.54 -15.68
C ALA A 571 -30.70 46.41 -14.40
N THR A 572 -30.53 45.31 -13.66
CA THR A 572 -30.96 45.22 -12.28
C THR A 572 -29.77 45.38 -11.35
N LEU A 573 -29.99 45.90 -10.13
CA LEU A 573 -28.92 46.07 -9.17
C LEU A 573 -28.23 44.76 -8.87
N GLY A 574 -29.00 43.66 -8.75
CA GLY A 574 -28.42 42.35 -8.50
C GLY A 574 -27.49 41.87 -9.61
N ARG A 575 -27.82 42.09 -10.90
CA ARG A 575 -26.91 41.79 -12.03
C ARG A 575 -25.67 42.66 -12.04
N LEU A 576 -25.79 43.93 -11.68
CA LEU A 576 -24.63 44.80 -11.54
C LEU A 576 -23.65 44.30 -10.50
N LEU A 577 -24.13 43.96 -9.31
CA LEU A 577 -23.32 43.41 -8.24
C LEU A 577 -22.66 42.07 -8.62
N PHE A 578 -23.34 41.20 -9.36
CA PHE A 578 -22.77 39.95 -9.83
C PHE A 578 -21.70 40.18 -10.90
N ASN A 579 -21.91 41.12 -11.83
CA ASN A 579 -20.91 41.45 -12.85
C ASN A 579 -19.67 42.18 -12.31
N GLU A 580 -19.72 42.76 -11.11
CA GLU A 580 -18.56 43.38 -10.46
C GLU A 580 -17.50 42.33 -10.08
N ILE A 581 -17.92 41.12 -9.70
CA ILE A 581 -17.01 40.06 -9.33
C ILE A 581 -16.57 39.17 -10.51
N ILE A 582 -17.24 39.29 -11.67
CA ILE A 582 -16.94 38.51 -12.87
C ILE A 582 -16.08 39.33 -13.83
N PRO A 583 -14.97 38.80 -14.35
CA PRO A 583 -14.18 39.42 -15.41
C PRO A 583 -15.05 39.77 -16.62
N GLN A 584 -14.86 40.97 -17.17
CA GLN A 584 -15.72 41.52 -18.22
C GLN A 584 -15.17 41.30 -19.64
N ASP A 585 -14.40 40.26 -19.87
CA ASP A 585 -13.71 39.87 -21.11
C ASP A 585 -13.90 38.41 -21.49
N LEU A 586 -14.96 37.78 -20.97
CA LEU A 586 -15.24 36.36 -21.16
C LEU A 586 -15.84 36.00 -22.52
N GLY A 587 -16.26 36.99 -23.32
CA GLY A 587 -16.81 36.78 -24.65
C GLY A 587 -18.23 36.19 -24.64
N PHE A 588 -19.07 36.52 -23.66
CA PHE A 588 -20.51 36.28 -23.72
C PHE A 588 -21.21 37.37 -24.53
N VAL A 589 -20.62 38.57 -24.57
CA VAL A 589 -21.07 39.71 -25.38
C VAL A 589 -20.02 40.00 -26.44
N ASP A 590 -20.44 39.97 -27.71
CA ASP A 590 -19.60 40.42 -28.81
C ASP A 590 -19.51 41.95 -28.78
N ARG A 591 -18.34 42.49 -28.43
CA ARG A 591 -18.09 43.91 -28.24
C ARG A 591 -17.66 44.63 -29.50
N ASP A 592 -17.38 43.88 -30.57
CA ASP A 592 -17.04 44.44 -31.87
C ASP A 592 -18.30 44.96 -32.60
N VAL A 593 -19.47 44.55 -32.11
CA VAL A 593 -20.76 45.05 -32.63
C VAL A 593 -21.07 46.43 -32.03
N PRO A 594 -21.29 47.49 -32.86
CA PRO A 594 -21.67 48.80 -32.39
C PRO A 594 -22.92 48.75 -31.49
N GLY A 595 -22.85 49.36 -30.32
CA GLY A 595 -23.93 49.39 -29.31
C GLY A 595 -23.83 48.33 -28.22
N ASN A 596 -22.92 47.36 -28.32
CA ASN A 596 -22.69 46.34 -27.27
C ASN A 596 -21.51 46.70 -26.35
N GLU A 597 -20.81 47.77 -26.61
CA GLU A 597 -19.54 48.13 -25.96
C GLU A 597 -19.65 48.28 -24.43
N LEU A 598 -20.79 48.77 -23.94
CA LEU A 598 -21.04 48.97 -22.51
C LEU A 598 -21.89 47.88 -21.87
N LYS A 599 -22.38 46.92 -22.65
CA LYS A 599 -23.18 45.81 -22.09
C LYS A 599 -22.37 44.97 -21.11
N MET A 600 -23.04 44.49 -20.08
CA MET A 600 -22.47 43.54 -19.11
C MET A 600 -22.27 42.17 -19.75
N GLU A 601 -21.24 41.47 -19.35
CA GLU A 601 -21.00 40.08 -19.78
C GLU A 601 -22.17 39.17 -19.42
N ILE A 602 -22.72 39.33 -18.22
CA ILE A 602 -23.81 38.49 -17.71
C ILE A 602 -25.09 39.36 -17.62
N ASP A 603 -25.91 39.30 -18.67
CA ASP A 603 -27.21 39.93 -18.73
C ASP A 603 -28.36 38.92 -18.84
N PHE A 604 -28.14 37.73 -18.34
CA PHE A 604 -29.12 36.64 -18.30
C PHE A 604 -29.29 36.09 -16.88
N HIS A 605 -30.35 35.32 -16.68
CA HIS A 605 -30.61 34.66 -15.41
C HIS A 605 -29.62 33.50 -15.20
N VAL A 606 -28.94 33.48 -14.05
CA VAL A 606 -27.85 32.56 -13.77
C VAL A 606 -28.30 31.41 -12.85
N GLY A 607 -28.31 30.20 -13.40
CA GLY A 607 -28.49 28.97 -12.64
C GLY A 607 -27.20 28.13 -12.63
N LYS A 608 -27.27 26.91 -12.10
CA LYS A 608 -26.11 25.99 -11.96
C LYS A 608 -25.37 25.73 -13.28
N LYS A 609 -26.12 25.57 -14.39
CA LYS A 609 -25.54 25.31 -15.72
C LYS A 609 -24.76 26.51 -16.24
N GLN A 610 -25.34 27.69 -16.10
CA GLN A 610 -24.72 28.93 -16.51
C GLN A 610 -23.47 29.25 -15.68
N LEU A 611 -23.53 29.05 -14.36
CA LEU A 611 -22.35 29.18 -13.49
C LEU A 611 -21.19 28.31 -13.94
N LYS A 612 -21.47 27.03 -14.27
CA LYS A 612 -20.44 26.13 -14.81
C LYS A 612 -19.81 26.71 -16.09
N GLN A 613 -20.61 27.22 -17.02
CA GLN A 613 -20.13 27.83 -18.27
C GLN A 613 -19.31 29.08 -18.03
N ILE A 614 -19.73 29.93 -17.08
CA ILE A 614 -18.99 31.14 -16.70
C ILE A 614 -17.61 30.76 -16.16
N LEU A 615 -17.55 29.84 -15.21
CA LEU A 615 -16.30 29.38 -14.60
C LEU A 615 -15.37 28.69 -15.61
N GLU A 616 -15.92 27.90 -16.53
CA GLU A 616 -15.17 27.28 -17.62
C GLU A 616 -14.51 28.34 -18.51
N LYS A 617 -15.22 29.42 -18.85
CA LYS A 617 -14.64 30.53 -19.59
C LYS A 617 -13.60 31.30 -18.78
N VAL A 618 -13.87 31.58 -17.50
CA VAL A 618 -12.91 32.26 -16.63
C VAL A 618 -11.59 31.47 -16.53
N ILE A 619 -11.63 30.15 -16.31
CA ILE A 619 -10.41 29.37 -16.19
C ILE A 619 -9.62 29.31 -17.49
N ASN A 620 -10.32 29.26 -18.64
CA ASN A 620 -9.68 29.20 -19.94
C ASN A 620 -9.05 30.54 -20.36
N THR A 621 -9.61 31.67 -19.89
CA THR A 621 -9.15 33.04 -20.26
C THR A 621 -8.09 33.54 -19.29
N HIS A 622 -8.31 33.38 -17.99
CA HIS A 622 -7.51 33.99 -16.92
C HIS A 622 -6.65 33.03 -16.12
N GLY A 623 -6.82 31.71 -16.32
CA GLY A 623 -6.07 30.69 -15.60
C GLY A 623 -6.55 30.44 -14.16
N ALA A 624 -5.81 29.60 -13.43
CA ALA A 624 -6.25 29.03 -12.15
C ALA A 624 -6.31 30.06 -11.00
N THR A 625 -5.35 30.95 -10.91
CA THR A 625 -5.23 31.91 -9.78
C THR A 625 -6.41 32.88 -9.73
N GLN A 626 -6.71 33.52 -10.84
CA GLN A 626 -7.84 34.49 -10.92
C GLN A 626 -9.18 33.75 -10.78
N THR A 627 -9.29 32.52 -11.30
CA THR A 627 -10.49 31.70 -11.10
C THR A 627 -10.72 31.37 -9.63
N ALA A 628 -9.67 31.14 -8.84
CA ALA A 628 -9.79 30.91 -7.42
C ALA A 628 -10.37 32.14 -6.68
N GLU A 629 -9.94 33.33 -7.03
CA GLU A 629 -10.50 34.58 -6.47
C GLU A 629 -11.97 34.75 -6.85
N VAL A 630 -12.31 34.58 -8.13
CA VAL A 630 -13.69 34.62 -8.61
C VAL A 630 -14.58 33.58 -7.91
N LEU A 631 -14.09 32.38 -7.68
CA LEU A 631 -14.82 31.32 -6.95
C LEU A 631 -15.11 31.72 -5.49
N ASP A 632 -14.15 32.33 -4.81
CA ASP A 632 -14.34 32.81 -3.44
C ASP A 632 -15.34 34.00 -3.38
N ASP A 633 -15.32 34.89 -4.35
CA ASP A 633 -16.25 36.01 -4.45
C ASP A 633 -17.67 35.53 -4.81
N VAL A 634 -17.79 34.59 -5.75
CA VAL A 634 -19.06 33.94 -6.11
C VAL A 634 -19.67 33.23 -4.92
N LYS A 635 -18.85 32.52 -4.14
CA LYS A 635 -19.26 31.90 -2.89
C LYS A 635 -19.77 32.94 -1.89
N SER A 636 -19.00 33.96 -1.67
CA SER A 636 -19.31 35.03 -0.68
C SER A 636 -20.60 35.76 -1.01
N ILE A 637 -20.80 36.14 -2.28
CA ILE A 637 -22.02 36.80 -2.71
C ILE A 637 -23.22 35.87 -2.69
N GLY A 638 -23.02 34.58 -3.05
CA GLY A 638 -24.09 33.58 -3.02
C GLY A 638 -24.64 33.31 -1.61
N TYR A 639 -23.78 33.33 -0.59
CA TYR A 639 -24.21 33.21 0.81
C TYR A 639 -24.75 34.51 1.39
N LYS A 640 -24.35 35.65 0.86
CA LYS A 640 -24.81 36.95 1.35
C LYS A 640 -26.26 37.23 0.99
N TYR A 641 -26.68 36.83 -0.20
CA TYR A 641 -28.03 37.11 -0.75
C TYR A 641 -28.88 35.85 -0.84
#